data_8e8a61c484ae902c04135fd53f0e90c2
#
_entry.id   8e8a61c484ae902c04135fd53f0e90c2
#
_cell.length_a   1.000
_cell.length_b   1.000
_cell.length_c   1.000
_cell.angle_alpha   90.00
_cell.angle_beta   90.00
_cell.angle_gamma   90.00
#
_symmetry.space_group_name_H-M   'P 1'
#
loop_
_entity.id
_entity.type
_entity.pdbx_description
1 polymer ?
#
loop_
_entity_poly.entity_id
_entity_poly.type
_entity_poly.pdbx_seq_one_letter_code
_entity_poly.pdbx_strand_id
1 'polypeptide(L)'
;MSMISIFKKFRWGSLALGLAVAGPALAADSIADFGQWLARYEAAPAGDRPSLVAEGVRLAKRRQPAMRRLIATQPHLALQRAVPRLAKLPEPVARHLEQHAEGLAEYTVTVACGGPGHRTCKVERMLELNGQRLTPRWLGRRAHLGSKSGLPVHGIVLGGQMAIADEPARELSAAEKTALSLAANQTVLSLAGARRAFDSPAAAAAWQQKLIAAEQALGPVVHLRPVAKQKPSVAWTTGKKSVLFIRVDFSDREGNPLNDEAAAFSMKRTNEFLGDNSYGKLSIDMTLVPGVLRMPKPAAWYQAEPESRDDDLLAQGRDAARALDAKYNYRDHDLYIVCFDSIFDGWAGKARVGTIGLWLNGGFSNDTIQHEIGHNLGLFHANAWVPTQGDSPIGAGEHDEYGDPYDNMGNYSAYGHFNVYFKNYLSWIPNTSVKSVSRTGTYRVKAHDHRESSVGVRALKIGKNSGRDYWVGVRHWLVGSEIMLRWGLKSGSSMSGDGSLLLDMTPETRREFEESQPRDHSLQMGKTFHDSSRRVSVTPVARGGDGRKLWVDMRVVYGSAASNRSPSVSIDGSSVEGKVGEPFRLTASGSDPDNDALFYRWEFGDGSDAAYGKTVSHTYFLGAGSTFMVTCTAVDGRGGSAEATIPVAVEGSDDPINSWTQTTLSDTGNFSFAAFGDGQFLVGGDGGTLAKRDAGAAGWAKAGDSGTKRRLFGGAIAGGMRLAVGWFGAVTVSKNGGAWRLAKGVELVNLEDVIHDGDQFIAVGKTGKVGLSPDGETWTFRDSGTDAWLKHVTIDGGTYAAVGTRGTIVTSTNGTKWTERNTPTLSGLESVAFGNSRFVAVGFKGTILYSDNGQRWIAAKSGTKEWLNDVTFGGGIFVAVGANGTLLTSLDGKAWMRRSSGTETSLGGVAFGDRRFIIAGRAGLILESGQLAAPPEPPTLTATLAKGGKPRLVIDGQEGQLYRIEVSADLRQWKVLKLIEGAAKPVEFVDESGTTERSRFYRTVTP
;
A
#
# COMPACT_ATOMS: atom_id res chain seq x y z
N MET A 1 -20.98 43.31 11.31
CA MET A 1 -20.81 43.49 12.75
C MET A 1 -20.01 42.31 13.22
N SER A 2 -18.70 42.34 13.15
CA SER A 2 -17.69 42.99 14.01
C SER A 2 -17.58 42.34 15.39
N MET A 3 -16.52 41.54 15.54
CA MET A 3 -15.65 41.37 16.73
C MET A 3 -14.39 40.69 16.23
N ILE A 4 -13.36 41.28 15.83
CA ILE A 4 -12.19 42.05 16.31
C ILE A 4 -11.58 41.43 17.59
N SER A 5 -10.47 40.72 17.33
CA SER A 5 -9.10 40.90 17.85
C SER A 5 -8.87 40.96 19.37
N ILE A 6 -8.07 40.04 19.88
CA ILE A 6 -7.02 40.35 20.87
C ILE A 6 -5.78 39.50 20.61
N PHE A 7 -4.81 40.07 19.91
CA PHE A 7 -3.40 39.61 19.97
C PHE A 7 -2.72 40.34 21.11
N LYS A 8 -2.24 39.61 22.13
CA LYS A 8 -1.26 40.12 23.08
C LYS A 8 0.14 39.67 22.68
N LYS A 9 0.91 40.64 22.22
CA LYS A 9 2.35 40.64 22.06
C LYS A 9 3.04 40.32 23.38
N PHE A 10 3.80 39.23 23.43
CA PHE A 10 4.89 39.06 24.39
C PHE A 10 6.22 39.32 23.68
N ARG A 11 6.83 40.44 24.01
CA ARG A 11 8.22 40.75 23.72
C ARG A 11 9.09 39.93 24.69
N TRP A 12 9.87 39.05 24.20
CA TRP A 12 11.03 38.50 24.94
C TRP A 12 12.21 39.39 24.66
N GLY A 13 12.69 40.00 25.76
CA GLY A 13 13.92 40.79 25.76
C GLY A 13 15.14 39.92 25.52
N SER A 14 15.98 40.40 24.67
CA SER A 14 17.30 39.86 24.37
C SER A 14 18.17 39.89 25.62
N LEU A 15 18.40 38.72 26.27
CA LEU A 15 19.57 38.50 27.05
C LEU A 15 20.61 37.80 26.16
N ALA A 16 21.45 38.60 25.55
CA ALA A 16 22.66 38.15 24.90
C ALA A 16 23.65 37.64 25.97
N LEU A 17 23.56 36.35 26.34
CA LEU A 17 24.71 35.66 26.89
C LEU A 17 25.62 35.29 25.72
N GLY A 18 26.71 36.05 25.62
CA GLY A 18 27.82 35.78 24.70
C GLY A 18 28.46 34.42 24.99
N LEU A 19 27.91 33.32 24.45
CA LEU A 19 28.70 32.13 24.18
C LEU A 19 29.43 32.43 22.88
N ALA A 20 30.68 32.91 23.03
CA ALA A 20 31.62 32.97 21.93
C ALA A 20 31.66 31.63 21.24
N VAL A 21 31.07 31.58 20.02
CA VAL A 21 31.35 30.54 19.07
C VAL A 21 32.85 30.64 18.77
N ALA A 22 33.65 29.86 19.50
CA ALA A 22 35.04 29.60 19.13
C ALA A 22 35.00 28.85 17.79
N GLY A 23 35.17 29.60 16.73
CA GLY A 23 35.07 29.13 15.36
C GLY A 23 36.06 28.01 15.02
N PRO A 24 36.01 27.45 13.80
CA PRO A 24 36.89 26.38 13.34
C PRO A 24 38.39 26.67 13.47
N ALA A 25 38.79 27.92 13.57
CA ALA A 25 40.17 28.33 13.75
C ALA A 25 40.81 27.88 15.08
N LEU A 26 40.10 28.02 16.24
CA LEU A 26 40.63 27.60 17.54
C LEU A 26 40.79 26.07 17.68
N ALA A 27 40.02 25.28 16.95
CA ALA A 27 40.12 23.83 16.92
C ALA A 27 41.31 23.35 16.06
N ALA A 28 41.57 24.07 14.95
CA ALA A 28 42.74 23.79 14.11
C ALA A 28 44.07 24.08 14.83
N ASP A 29 44.13 25.14 15.60
CA ASP A 29 45.32 25.53 16.39
C ASP A 29 45.70 24.47 17.41
N SER A 30 44.76 23.91 18.17
CA SER A 30 45.04 22.93 19.22
C SER A 30 45.58 21.60 18.69
N ILE A 31 45.23 21.22 17.47
CA ILE A 31 45.72 20.01 16.81
C ILE A 31 47.11 20.27 16.24
N ALA A 32 47.35 21.46 15.69
CA ALA A 32 48.65 21.89 15.17
C ALA A 32 49.66 22.07 16.29
N ASP A 33 49.30 22.72 17.39
CA ASP A 33 50.13 22.91 18.57
C ASP A 33 50.66 21.57 19.13
N PHE A 34 49.75 20.57 19.22
CA PHE A 34 50.15 19.23 19.64
C PHE A 34 51.11 18.57 18.64
N GLY A 35 50.86 18.73 17.35
CA GLY A 35 51.74 18.21 16.28
C GLY A 35 53.14 18.82 16.36
N GLN A 36 53.28 20.13 16.60
CA GLN A 36 54.55 20.80 16.80
C GLN A 36 55.27 20.31 18.07
N TRP A 37 54.55 20.12 19.15
CA TRP A 37 55.10 19.53 20.36
C TRP A 37 55.59 18.12 20.11
N LEU A 38 54.80 17.28 19.41
CA LEU A 38 55.18 15.90 19.09
C LEU A 38 56.50 15.84 18.32
N ALA A 39 56.66 16.68 17.30
CA ALA A 39 57.87 16.75 16.51
C ALA A 39 59.08 17.16 17.37
N ARG A 40 58.93 18.13 18.31
CA ARG A 40 59.98 18.52 19.27
C ARG A 40 60.30 17.37 20.27
N TYR A 41 59.27 16.68 20.76
CA TYR A 41 59.43 15.55 21.67
C TYR A 41 60.18 14.38 21.04
N GLU A 42 59.86 14.06 19.81
CA GLU A 42 60.52 12.98 19.06
C GLU A 42 61.96 13.31 18.71
N ALA A 43 62.25 14.57 18.40
CA ALA A 43 63.61 15.06 18.09
C ALA A 43 64.49 15.26 19.34
N ALA A 44 63.89 15.37 20.53
CA ALA A 44 64.62 15.61 21.75
C ALA A 44 65.46 14.39 22.22
N PRO A 45 66.65 14.62 22.72
CA PRO A 45 67.46 13.58 23.35
C PRO A 45 66.69 12.88 24.48
N ALA A 46 66.94 11.61 24.76
CA ALA A 46 66.23 10.82 25.76
C ALA A 46 66.21 11.45 27.13
N GLY A 47 67.33 12.14 27.55
CA GLY A 47 67.41 12.85 28.85
C GLY A 47 66.51 14.08 28.95
N ASP A 48 66.21 14.75 27.89
CA ASP A 48 65.40 16.00 27.87
C ASP A 48 63.90 15.76 27.73
N ARG A 49 63.47 14.57 27.28
CA ARG A 49 62.05 14.20 27.08
C ARG A 49 61.20 14.33 28.31
N PRO A 50 61.63 13.95 29.51
CA PRO A 50 60.85 14.11 30.75
C PRO A 50 60.35 15.54 31.00
N SER A 51 61.16 16.56 30.68
CA SER A 51 60.82 17.98 30.85
C SER A 51 59.68 18.43 29.94
N LEU A 52 59.44 17.75 28.79
CA LEU A 52 58.40 18.06 27.82
C LEU A 52 57.05 17.37 28.14
N VAL A 53 57.03 16.43 29.11
CA VAL A 53 55.79 15.62 29.36
C VAL A 53 54.63 16.47 29.89
N ALA A 54 54.90 17.39 30.82
CA ALA A 54 53.86 18.25 31.41
C ALA A 54 53.18 19.13 30.34
N GLU A 55 53.95 19.68 29.39
CA GLU A 55 53.44 20.42 28.25
C GLU A 55 52.64 19.52 27.34
N GLY A 56 53.12 18.31 27.04
CA GLY A 56 52.44 17.32 26.23
C GLY A 56 51.09 16.93 26.79
N VAL A 57 50.96 16.70 28.10
CA VAL A 57 49.67 16.41 28.75
C VAL A 57 48.70 17.57 28.61
N ARG A 58 49.14 18.81 28.79
CA ARG A 58 48.31 19.98 28.63
C ARG A 58 47.78 20.12 27.18
N LEU A 59 48.65 19.94 26.20
CA LEU A 59 48.29 20.02 24.76
C LEU A 59 47.43 18.86 24.33
N ALA A 60 47.65 17.64 24.80
CA ALA A 60 46.80 16.48 24.54
C ALA A 60 45.39 16.69 25.07
N LYS A 61 45.25 17.22 26.30
CA LYS A 61 43.96 17.58 26.87
C LYS A 61 43.23 18.67 26.04
N ARG A 62 43.94 19.67 25.53
CA ARG A 62 43.36 20.71 24.65
C ARG A 62 42.97 20.15 23.30
N ARG A 63 43.73 19.22 22.76
CA ARG A 63 43.48 18.55 21.48
C ARG A 63 42.24 17.63 21.53
N GLN A 64 41.99 16.95 22.62
CA GLN A 64 40.98 15.92 22.77
C GLN A 64 39.57 16.35 22.32
N PRO A 65 39.00 17.50 22.76
CA PRO A 65 37.67 17.95 22.27
C PRO A 65 37.63 18.25 20.77
N ALA A 66 38.72 18.80 20.22
CA ALA A 66 38.84 19.08 18.79
C ALA A 66 38.86 17.79 17.97
N MET A 67 39.58 16.78 18.39
CA MET A 67 39.59 15.47 17.74
C MET A 67 38.23 14.74 17.84
N ARG A 68 37.59 14.77 19.01
CA ARG A 68 36.21 14.23 19.17
C ARG A 68 35.25 14.88 18.17
N ARG A 69 35.33 16.19 18.01
CA ARG A 69 34.52 16.93 17.05
C ARG A 69 34.80 16.51 15.61
N LEU A 70 36.09 16.40 15.25
CA LEU A 70 36.50 15.93 13.91
C LEU A 70 36.00 14.51 13.64
N ILE A 71 36.18 13.59 14.60
CA ILE A 71 35.64 12.22 14.45
C ILE A 71 34.13 12.25 14.16
N ALA A 72 33.38 13.06 14.88
CA ALA A 72 31.92 13.14 14.71
C ALA A 72 31.47 13.78 13.38
N THR A 73 32.20 14.82 12.90
CA THR A 73 31.72 15.65 11.77
C THR A 73 32.56 15.48 10.49
N GLN A 74 33.84 15.15 10.59
CA GLN A 74 34.81 15.04 9.48
C GLN A 74 35.78 13.87 9.73
N PRO A 75 35.30 12.60 9.76
CA PRO A 75 36.11 11.45 10.17
C PRO A 75 37.33 11.23 9.28
N HIS A 76 37.29 11.53 8.00
CA HIS A 76 38.45 11.46 7.08
C HIS A 76 39.57 12.43 7.51
N LEU A 77 39.20 13.65 7.93
CA LEU A 77 40.18 14.63 8.40
C LEU A 77 40.76 14.26 9.78
N ALA A 78 39.91 13.64 10.64
CA ALA A 78 40.36 13.07 11.89
C ALA A 78 41.45 11.98 11.67
N LEU A 79 41.21 11.07 10.71
CA LEU A 79 42.18 10.03 10.32
C LEU A 79 43.51 10.61 9.80
N GLN A 80 43.43 11.66 8.98
CA GLN A 80 44.63 12.33 8.44
C GLN A 80 45.46 13.06 9.52
N ARG A 81 44.79 13.54 10.55
CA ARG A 81 45.41 14.31 11.65
C ARG A 81 45.69 13.48 12.91
N ALA A 82 45.45 12.17 12.83
CA ALA A 82 45.72 11.27 13.92
C ALA A 82 47.23 11.22 14.27
N VAL A 83 47.53 11.02 15.55
CA VAL A 83 48.90 10.76 15.98
C VAL A 83 49.43 9.52 15.30
N PRO A 84 50.66 9.51 14.77
CA PRO A 84 51.22 8.32 14.11
C PRO A 84 51.15 7.07 14.99
N ARG A 85 50.78 5.93 14.42
CA ARG A 85 50.56 4.66 15.17
C ARG A 85 51.83 4.20 15.95
N LEU A 86 53.01 4.54 15.45
CA LEU A 86 54.30 4.15 16.06
C LEU A 86 54.87 5.23 16.97
N ALA A 87 54.19 6.33 17.21
CA ALA A 87 54.67 7.36 18.13
C ALA A 87 54.81 6.79 19.55
N LYS A 88 56.02 6.79 20.07
CA LYS A 88 56.30 6.33 21.44
C LYS A 88 56.11 7.48 22.42
N LEU A 89 54.90 7.59 22.94
CA LEU A 89 54.49 8.64 23.86
C LEU A 89 54.42 8.11 25.30
N PRO A 90 54.78 8.94 26.29
CA PRO A 90 54.63 8.57 27.68
C PRO A 90 53.14 8.41 28.03
N GLU A 91 52.85 7.46 28.91
CA GLU A 91 51.47 7.11 29.29
C GLU A 91 50.64 8.33 29.71
N PRO A 92 51.12 9.28 30.52
CA PRO A 92 50.39 10.47 30.92
C PRO A 92 49.90 11.35 29.76
N VAL A 93 50.56 11.29 28.58
CA VAL A 93 50.16 11.98 27.37
C VAL A 93 49.20 11.08 26.54
N ALA A 94 49.63 9.83 26.31
CA ALA A 94 48.94 8.86 25.45
C ALA A 94 47.47 8.61 25.85
N ARG A 95 47.17 8.57 27.14
CA ARG A 95 45.80 8.35 27.68
C ARG A 95 44.77 9.44 27.30
N HIS A 96 45.22 10.61 26.83
CA HIS A 96 44.35 11.71 26.40
C HIS A 96 44.21 11.79 24.87
N LEU A 97 44.81 10.86 24.12
CA LEU A 97 44.84 10.86 22.67
C LEU A 97 43.90 9.78 22.09
N GLU A 98 43.59 9.91 20.84
CA GLU A 98 42.95 8.87 20.04
C GLU A 98 43.85 7.63 19.96
N GLN A 99 43.20 6.45 20.00
CA GLN A 99 43.88 5.16 19.88
C GLN A 99 43.61 4.56 18.50
N HIS A 100 44.67 4.03 17.86
CA HIS A 100 44.50 3.24 16.64
C HIS A 100 43.88 1.88 16.97
N ALA A 101 42.78 1.55 16.25
CA ALA A 101 42.10 0.29 16.40
C ALA A 101 41.95 -0.37 15.01
N GLU A 102 42.07 -1.70 15.01
CA GLU A 102 41.97 -2.53 13.82
C GLU A 102 41.47 -3.92 14.22
N GLY A 103 40.60 -4.53 13.43
CA GLY A 103 40.06 -5.84 13.74
C GLY A 103 38.86 -6.23 12.86
N LEU A 104 38.29 -7.41 13.17
CA LEU A 104 37.01 -7.84 12.68
C LEU A 104 35.93 -7.39 13.67
N ALA A 105 34.99 -6.56 13.22
CA ALA A 105 33.99 -5.97 14.07
C ALA A 105 32.60 -6.52 13.76
N GLU A 106 31.77 -6.58 14.79
CA GLU A 106 30.31 -6.74 14.63
C GLU A 106 29.70 -5.36 14.38
N TYR A 107 29.14 -5.17 13.20
CA TYR A 107 28.51 -3.92 12.82
C TYR A 107 27.00 -4.06 12.76
N THR A 108 26.29 -3.29 13.54
CA THR A 108 24.83 -3.32 13.62
C THR A 108 24.23 -1.99 13.17
N VAL A 109 23.29 -2.04 12.28
CA VAL A 109 22.44 -0.92 11.89
C VAL A 109 21.03 -1.21 12.36
N THR A 110 20.47 -0.30 13.13
CA THR A 110 19.11 -0.42 13.66
C THR A 110 18.31 0.79 13.21
N VAL A 111 17.08 0.58 12.83
CA VAL A 111 16.14 1.64 12.48
C VAL A 111 14.98 1.59 13.45
N ALA A 112 14.71 2.71 14.10
CA ALA A 112 13.59 2.88 15.02
C ALA A 112 12.53 3.73 14.32
N CYS A 113 11.31 3.19 14.17
CA CYS A 113 10.24 3.75 13.36
C CYS A 113 9.10 4.23 14.24
N GLY A 114 8.66 5.47 14.08
CA GLY A 114 7.44 5.99 14.67
C GLY A 114 6.22 5.23 14.13
N GLY A 115 5.13 5.16 14.89
CA GLY A 115 3.87 4.60 14.41
C GLY A 115 3.28 5.39 13.23
N PRO A 116 2.14 4.96 12.67
CA PRO A 116 1.48 5.65 11.57
C PRO A 116 1.31 7.15 11.83
N GLY A 117 1.81 8.01 10.93
CA GLY A 117 1.78 9.47 11.07
C GLY A 117 3.06 10.12 11.61
N HIS A 118 4.06 9.38 12.07
CA HIS A 118 5.36 9.93 12.48
C HIS A 118 6.34 9.95 11.31
N ARG A 119 6.93 11.13 11.04
CA ARG A 119 7.82 11.37 9.88
C ARG A 119 9.31 11.25 10.18
N THR A 120 9.69 10.90 11.40
CA THR A 120 11.10 10.86 11.79
C THR A 120 11.47 9.48 12.29
N CYS A 121 12.47 8.88 11.65
CA CYS A 121 13.14 7.70 12.15
C CYS A 121 14.56 8.00 12.58
N LYS A 122 15.02 7.24 13.55
CA LYS A 122 16.40 7.27 14.01
C LYS A 122 17.15 6.05 13.50
N VAL A 123 18.10 6.27 12.61
CA VAL A 123 19.04 5.22 12.19
C VAL A 123 20.22 5.21 13.13
N GLU A 124 20.34 4.16 13.92
CA GLU A 124 21.45 3.95 14.85
C GLU A 124 22.46 2.98 14.26
N ARG A 125 23.73 3.28 14.47
CA ARG A 125 24.85 2.46 14.01
C ARG A 125 25.78 2.17 15.18
N MET A 126 26.03 0.90 15.39
CA MET A 126 26.90 0.42 16.45
C MET A 126 28.00 -0.47 15.89
N LEU A 127 29.18 -0.35 16.41
CA LEU A 127 30.32 -1.20 16.11
C LEU A 127 30.81 -1.85 17.39
N GLU A 128 30.84 -3.16 17.44
CA GLU A 128 31.52 -3.88 18.53
C GLU A 128 32.88 -4.37 18.03
N LEU A 129 33.94 -3.86 18.59
CA LEU A 129 35.32 -4.19 18.25
C LEU A 129 36.11 -4.50 19.50
N ASN A 130 36.68 -5.72 19.59
CA ASN A 130 37.47 -6.17 20.75
C ASN A 130 36.76 -6.01 22.11
N GLY A 131 35.42 -6.26 22.11
CA GLY A 131 34.59 -6.14 23.32
C GLY A 131 34.19 -4.70 23.69
N GLN A 132 34.54 -3.71 22.88
CA GLN A 132 34.12 -2.31 23.06
C GLN A 132 32.98 -1.98 22.13
N ARG A 133 31.92 -1.35 22.64
CA ARG A 133 30.84 -0.75 21.84
C ARG A 133 31.25 0.67 21.45
N LEU A 134 31.19 0.95 20.14
CA LEU A 134 31.66 2.20 19.54
C LEU A 134 30.61 2.74 18.60
N THR A 135 30.43 4.05 18.56
CA THR A 135 29.65 4.72 17.51
C THR A 135 30.56 4.91 16.30
N PRO A 136 30.30 4.21 15.17
CA PRO A 136 31.11 4.32 13.96
C PRO A 136 30.83 5.63 13.22
N ARG A 137 31.91 6.27 12.73
CA ARG A 137 31.87 7.46 11.90
C ARG A 137 32.72 7.23 10.67
N TRP A 138 32.05 7.17 9.51
CA TRP A 138 32.70 7.01 8.21
C TRP A 138 32.00 7.82 7.14
N LEU A 139 32.75 8.14 6.09
CA LEU A 139 32.27 8.73 4.86
C LEU A 139 32.66 7.78 3.71
N GLY A 140 31.92 7.89 2.61
CA GLY A 140 32.20 7.08 1.43
C GLY A 140 31.35 5.81 1.32
N ARG A 141 31.86 4.80 0.62
CA ARG A 141 31.05 3.62 0.21
C ARG A 141 30.60 2.75 1.37
N ARG A 142 31.38 2.70 2.45
CA ARG A 142 31.08 1.85 3.61
C ARG A 142 30.09 2.49 4.58
N ALA A 143 29.81 3.78 4.45
CA ALA A 143 28.81 4.48 5.26
C ALA A 143 27.39 3.94 5.07
N HIS A 144 27.15 3.22 3.99
CA HIS A 144 25.84 2.70 3.58
C HIS A 144 25.68 1.19 3.79
N LEU A 145 26.60 0.56 4.51
CA LEU A 145 26.46 -0.87 4.81
C LEU A 145 25.29 -1.12 5.77
N GLY A 146 24.53 -2.20 5.55
CA GLY A 146 23.64 -2.81 6.54
C GLY A 146 24.45 -3.54 7.62
N SER A 147 23.78 -4.14 8.60
CA SER A 147 24.40 -4.93 9.65
C SER A 147 25.30 -6.04 9.10
N LYS A 148 26.51 -6.21 9.69
CA LYS A 148 27.49 -7.22 9.24
C LYS A 148 28.32 -7.75 10.39
N SER A 149 28.56 -9.07 10.39
CA SER A 149 29.52 -9.74 11.26
C SER A 149 30.87 -9.88 10.60
N GLY A 150 31.92 -9.83 11.41
CA GLY A 150 33.28 -10.00 10.92
C GLY A 150 33.70 -8.93 9.91
N LEU A 151 33.17 -7.70 10.03
CA LEU A 151 33.49 -6.58 9.17
C LEU A 151 34.91 -6.12 9.46
N PRO A 152 35.86 -6.17 8.48
CA PRO A 152 37.21 -5.70 8.70
C PRO A 152 37.22 -4.17 8.76
N VAL A 153 37.70 -3.63 9.86
CA VAL A 153 37.76 -2.19 10.10
C VAL A 153 39.16 -1.79 10.61
N HIS A 154 39.58 -0.58 10.28
CA HIS A 154 40.70 0.09 10.89
C HIS A 154 40.44 1.60 10.99
N GLY A 155 40.98 2.25 12.00
CA GLY A 155 40.73 3.65 12.26
C GLY A 155 41.25 4.12 13.59
N ILE A 156 40.66 5.19 14.12
CA ILE A 156 40.98 5.76 15.42
C ILE A 156 39.78 5.86 16.32
N VAL A 157 39.95 5.57 17.59
CA VAL A 157 38.91 5.58 18.64
C VAL A 157 39.20 6.68 19.62
N LEU A 158 38.17 7.47 19.98
CA LEU A 158 38.24 8.47 21.05
C LEU A 158 36.85 8.69 21.64
N GLY A 159 36.72 8.45 22.95
CA GLY A 159 35.47 8.74 23.70
C GLY A 159 34.24 8.02 23.16
N GLY A 160 34.34 6.71 22.93
CA GLY A 160 33.22 5.89 22.47
C GLY A 160 32.86 6.04 20.96
N GLN A 161 33.60 6.87 20.20
CA GLN A 161 33.43 7.05 18.77
C GLN A 161 34.64 6.51 18.01
N MET A 162 34.40 5.98 16.82
CA MET A 162 35.46 5.50 15.93
C MET A 162 35.35 6.14 14.54
N ALA A 163 36.41 6.89 14.13
CA ALA A 163 36.57 7.26 12.74
C ALA A 163 37.15 6.06 11.97
N ILE A 164 36.43 5.57 10.97
CA ILE A 164 36.74 4.36 10.23
C ILE A 164 37.17 4.73 8.81
N ALA A 165 38.26 4.14 8.35
CA ALA A 165 38.73 4.30 6.97
C ALA A 165 37.78 3.64 5.96
N ASP A 166 37.68 4.23 4.79
CA ASP A 166 36.78 3.76 3.71
C ASP A 166 37.25 2.43 3.07
N GLU A 167 38.53 2.14 3.17
CA GLU A 167 39.12 0.87 2.72
C GLU A 167 39.09 -0.17 3.83
N PRO A 168 38.74 -1.45 3.53
CA PRO A 168 38.76 -2.54 4.51
C PRO A 168 40.15 -2.92 5.00
N ALA A 169 41.19 -2.66 4.23
CA ALA A 169 42.58 -2.93 4.55
C ALA A 169 43.40 -1.62 4.50
N ARG A 170 44.43 -1.51 5.33
CA ARG A 170 45.37 -0.38 5.31
C ARG A 170 46.75 -0.79 4.86
N GLU A 171 47.45 0.10 4.17
CA GLU A 171 48.84 -0.10 3.86
C GLU A 171 49.73 0.17 5.10
N LEU A 172 50.78 -0.65 5.31
CA LEU A 172 51.77 -0.43 6.33
C LEU A 172 52.69 0.72 5.90
N SER A 173 52.92 1.66 6.80
CA SER A 173 53.90 2.73 6.56
C SER A 173 55.32 2.17 6.46
N ALA A 174 56.24 2.95 5.86
CA ALA A 174 57.64 2.58 5.78
C ALA A 174 58.24 2.29 7.17
N ALA A 175 57.87 3.06 8.19
CA ALA A 175 58.34 2.85 9.54
C ALA A 175 57.83 1.54 10.17
N GLU A 176 56.57 1.18 9.88
CA GLU A 176 56.00 -0.11 10.31
C GLU A 176 56.67 -1.29 9.59
N LYS A 177 56.94 -1.13 8.29
CA LYS A 177 57.67 -2.15 7.53
C LYS A 177 59.06 -2.38 8.13
N THR A 178 59.77 -1.31 8.43
CA THR A 178 61.10 -1.36 9.08
C THR A 178 61.03 -2.00 10.48
N ALA A 179 60.07 -1.57 11.30
CA ALA A 179 59.88 -2.12 12.67
C ALA A 179 59.51 -3.61 12.65
N LEU A 180 59.00 -4.11 11.57
CA LEU A 180 58.60 -5.51 11.36
C LEU A 180 59.61 -6.29 10.49
N SER A 181 60.76 -5.69 10.17
CA SER A 181 61.79 -6.27 9.29
C SER A 181 61.26 -6.70 7.90
N LEU A 182 60.31 -5.95 7.35
CA LEU A 182 59.74 -6.15 6.03
C LEU A 182 60.51 -5.35 4.99
N ALA A 183 60.55 -5.83 3.76
CA ALA A 183 61.22 -5.10 2.65
C ALA A 183 60.54 -3.76 2.37
N ALA A 184 61.28 -2.68 2.35
CA ALA A 184 60.75 -1.30 2.16
C ALA A 184 60.00 -1.10 0.85
N ASN A 185 60.42 -1.82 -0.20
CA ASN A 185 59.88 -1.74 -1.56
C ASN A 185 58.61 -2.59 -1.76
N GLN A 186 58.22 -3.44 -0.81
CA GLN A 186 57.00 -4.23 -0.92
C GLN A 186 55.79 -3.43 -0.47
N THR A 187 54.66 -3.59 -1.16
CA THR A 187 53.36 -3.11 -0.72
C THR A 187 52.75 -4.16 0.21
N VAL A 188 52.64 -3.82 1.49
CA VAL A 188 52.09 -4.73 2.51
C VAL A 188 50.79 -4.14 3.04
N LEU A 189 49.70 -4.87 2.90
CA LEU A 189 48.40 -4.48 3.48
C LEU A 189 48.10 -5.25 4.77
N SER A 190 47.54 -4.55 5.75
CA SER A 190 47.00 -5.13 6.98
C SER A 190 45.48 -5.18 6.89
N LEU A 191 44.90 -6.39 7.07
CA LEU A 191 43.50 -6.66 7.14
C LEU A 191 43.19 -7.27 8.51
N ALA A 192 42.56 -6.52 9.41
CA ALA A 192 42.26 -6.94 10.78
C ALA A 192 43.45 -7.53 11.54
N GLY A 193 44.65 -6.95 11.32
CA GLY A 193 45.90 -7.39 11.91
C GLY A 193 46.68 -8.45 11.10
N ALA A 194 46.02 -9.17 10.21
CA ALA A 194 46.69 -10.09 9.29
C ALA A 194 47.38 -9.32 8.17
N ARG A 195 48.60 -9.70 7.83
CA ARG A 195 49.45 -8.99 6.85
C ARG A 195 49.54 -9.78 5.55
N ARG A 196 49.47 -9.05 4.44
CA ARG A 196 49.62 -9.63 3.10
C ARG A 196 50.54 -8.74 2.27
N ALA A 197 51.62 -9.33 1.73
CA ALA A 197 52.51 -8.64 0.80
C ALA A 197 52.05 -8.78 -0.63
N PHE A 198 52.30 -7.77 -1.44
CA PHE A 198 51.98 -7.70 -2.85
C PHE A 198 53.22 -7.20 -3.63
N ASP A 199 53.38 -7.71 -4.85
CA ASP A 199 54.50 -7.40 -5.71
C ASP A 199 54.41 -5.99 -6.31
N SER A 200 53.26 -5.37 -6.24
CA SER A 200 53.07 -3.98 -6.72
C SER A 200 51.91 -3.28 -5.99
N PRO A 201 51.90 -1.93 -5.94
CA PRO A 201 50.77 -1.14 -5.46
C PRO A 201 49.46 -1.42 -6.25
N ALA A 202 49.57 -1.68 -7.54
CA ALA A 202 48.44 -1.99 -8.40
C ALA A 202 47.77 -3.34 -8.00
N ALA A 203 48.58 -4.37 -7.69
CA ALA A 203 48.08 -5.65 -7.21
C ALA A 203 47.39 -5.53 -5.84
N ALA A 204 47.96 -4.72 -4.95
CA ALA A 204 47.33 -4.40 -3.65
C ALA A 204 46.01 -3.65 -3.81
N ALA A 205 45.95 -2.63 -4.64
CA ALA A 205 44.73 -1.88 -4.93
C ALA A 205 43.64 -2.75 -5.57
N ALA A 206 44.01 -3.62 -6.52
CA ALA A 206 43.06 -4.56 -7.15
C ALA A 206 42.46 -5.55 -6.13
N TRP A 207 43.30 -6.06 -5.22
CA TRP A 207 42.82 -6.93 -4.13
C TRP A 207 41.90 -6.19 -3.18
N GLN A 208 42.23 -4.94 -2.81
CA GLN A 208 41.38 -4.10 -1.94
C GLN A 208 40.03 -3.82 -2.59
N GLN A 209 40.00 -3.54 -3.91
CA GLN A 209 38.71 -3.40 -4.65
C GLN A 209 37.91 -4.69 -4.66
N LYS A 210 38.54 -5.86 -4.74
CA LYS A 210 37.83 -7.15 -4.61
C LYS A 210 37.21 -7.33 -3.23
N LEU A 211 37.90 -6.89 -2.15
CA LEU A 211 37.32 -6.94 -0.79
C LEU A 211 36.10 -6.00 -0.66
N ILE A 212 36.21 -4.78 -1.20
CA ILE A 212 35.09 -3.83 -1.20
C ILE A 212 33.90 -4.41 -1.99
N ALA A 213 34.16 -4.98 -3.16
CA ALA A 213 33.14 -5.61 -3.98
C ALA A 213 32.51 -6.84 -3.28
N ALA A 214 33.33 -7.63 -2.58
CA ALA A 214 32.82 -8.77 -1.79
C ALA A 214 31.95 -8.31 -0.61
N GLU A 215 32.33 -7.26 0.11
CA GLU A 215 31.50 -6.67 1.17
C GLU A 215 30.15 -6.16 0.63
N GLN A 216 30.16 -5.56 -0.56
CA GLN A 216 28.96 -5.09 -1.23
C GLN A 216 28.10 -6.24 -1.79
N ALA A 217 28.73 -7.29 -2.32
CA ALA A 217 28.04 -8.44 -2.90
C ALA A 217 27.41 -9.36 -1.84
N LEU A 218 27.97 -9.41 -0.63
CA LEU A 218 27.42 -10.19 0.48
C LEU A 218 26.05 -9.68 0.96
N GLY A 219 25.60 -8.50 0.49
CA GLY A 219 24.35 -7.90 0.93
C GLY A 219 24.34 -7.60 2.44
N PRO A 220 23.22 -7.17 2.99
CA PRO A 220 23.12 -6.80 4.40
C PRO A 220 22.94 -7.99 5.36
N VAL A 221 23.14 -9.23 4.96
CA VAL A 221 22.79 -10.39 5.78
C VAL A 221 23.95 -10.89 6.61
N VAL A 222 23.74 -10.91 7.91
CA VAL A 222 24.59 -11.61 8.86
C VAL A 222 23.78 -12.61 9.67
N HIS A 223 24.05 -13.87 9.45
CA HIS A 223 23.66 -14.91 10.40
C HIS A 223 24.69 -14.96 11.53
N LEU A 224 24.23 -14.83 12.76
CA LEU A 224 25.04 -15.11 13.97
C LEU A 224 25.34 -16.62 14.13
N ARG A 225 25.04 -17.45 13.14
CA ARG A 225 25.47 -18.86 13.11
C ARG A 225 26.80 -18.97 12.41
N PRO A 226 27.75 -19.75 12.94
CA PRO A 226 28.90 -20.18 12.19
C PRO A 226 28.42 -21.18 11.13
N VAL A 227 28.06 -20.70 9.93
CA VAL A 227 27.61 -21.54 8.83
C VAL A 227 28.74 -21.70 7.83
N ALA A 228 29.17 -22.95 7.65
CA ALA A 228 30.03 -23.35 6.56
C ALA A 228 29.38 -22.98 5.21
N LYS A 229 30.12 -22.18 4.42
CA LYS A 229 29.96 -21.93 2.97
C LYS A 229 28.54 -21.97 2.41
N GLN A 230 27.76 -20.90 2.57
CA GLN A 230 26.52 -20.71 1.80
C GLN A 230 26.44 -19.36 1.09
N LYS A 231 25.82 -19.40 -0.09
CA LYS A 231 25.50 -18.20 -0.89
C LYS A 231 24.56 -17.30 -0.09
N PRO A 232 24.94 -16.07 0.28
CA PRO A 232 24.29 -15.41 1.41
C PRO A 232 22.98 -14.68 1.11
N SER A 233 22.81 -14.09 -0.07
CA SER A 233 21.76 -13.07 -0.23
C SER A 233 20.37 -13.62 -0.61
N VAL A 234 20.29 -14.59 -1.49
CA VAL A 234 18.99 -15.15 -1.95
C VAL A 234 18.36 -16.04 -0.88
N ALA A 235 19.17 -16.83 -0.17
CA ALA A 235 18.67 -17.70 0.89
C ALA A 235 18.04 -16.92 2.07
N TRP A 236 18.49 -15.70 2.35
CA TRP A 236 17.92 -14.86 3.40
C TRP A 236 16.55 -14.28 3.04
N THR A 237 16.37 -13.86 1.81
CA THR A 237 15.15 -13.18 1.33
C THR A 237 14.13 -14.12 0.69
N THR A 238 14.40 -15.42 0.66
CA THR A 238 13.54 -16.44 0.06
C THR A 238 13.44 -17.69 0.93
N GLY A 239 12.52 -18.58 0.59
CA GLY A 239 12.25 -19.81 1.32
C GLY A 239 11.30 -19.61 2.50
N LYS A 240 11.12 -20.68 3.29
CA LYS A 240 10.34 -20.65 4.53
C LYS A 240 11.26 -20.17 5.66
N LYS A 241 10.83 -19.14 6.41
CA LYS A 241 11.52 -18.58 7.57
C LYS A 241 10.77 -18.90 8.84
N SER A 242 11.48 -19.41 9.84
CA SER A 242 10.95 -19.58 11.18
C SER A 242 11.08 -18.28 11.97
N VAL A 243 9.99 -17.89 12.67
CA VAL A 243 9.93 -16.67 13.47
C VAL A 243 9.56 -17.03 14.89
N LEU A 244 10.40 -16.70 15.85
CA LEU A 244 10.11 -16.83 17.27
C LEU A 244 9.43 -15.53 17.74
N PHE A 245 8.18 -15.62 18.23
CA PHE A 245 7.41 -14.48 18.74
C PHE A 245 7.35 -14.54 20.26
N ILE A 246 7.93 -13.54 20.93
CA ILE A 246 8.11 -13.44 22.37
C ILE A 246 7.32 -12.21 22.85
N ARG A 247 6.47 -12.38 23.87
CA ARG A 247 5.77 -11.29 24.55
C ARG A 247 6.35 -11.12 25.92
N VAL A 248 6.61 -9.87 26.29
CA VAL A 248 7.19 -9.56 27.60
C VAL A 248 6.44 -8.44 28.31
N ASP A 249 6.49 -8.46 29.64
CA ASP A 249 6.06 -7.37 30.50
C ASP A 249 7.13 -7.04 31.57
N PHE A 250 6.86 -6.09 32.44
CA PHE A 250 7.84 -5.58 33.40
C PHE A 250 7.25 -5.60 34.82
N SER A 251 8.12 -5.69 35.83
CA SER A 251 7.69 -5.71 37.23
C SER A 251 6.99 -4.44 37.71
N ASP A 252 7.31 -3.30 37.09
CA ASP A 252 6.70 -1.98 37.32
C ASP A 252 5.62 -1.65 36.26
N ARG A 253 5.37 -2.52 35.31
CA ARG A 253 4.39 -2.35 34.25
C ARG A 253 3.93 -3.71 33.74
N GLU A 254 3.02 -4.34 34.49
CA GLU A 254 2.38 -5.56 34.05
C GLU A 254 1.49 -5.28 32.83
N GLY A 255 1.53 -6.17 31.83
CA GLY A 255 0.77 -6.00 30.62
C GLY A 255 0.52 -7.30 29.87
N ASN A 256 -0.35 -7.23 28.89
CA ASN A 256 -0.54 -8.27 27.87
C ASN A 256 -0.52 -7.59 26.51
N PRO A 257 0.68 -7.30 25.99
CA PRO A 257 0.84 -6.45 24.80
C PRO A 257 0.07 -6.95 23.57
N LEU A 258 -0.14 -8.27 23.49
CA LEU A 258 -0.90 -8.90 22.40
C LEU A 258 -1.33 -10.30 22.85
N ASN A 259 -2.61 -10.64 22.77
CA ASN A 259 -3.06 -12.00 23.11
C ASN A 259 -2.67 -13.00 22.01
N ASP A 260 -2.80 -14.31 22.31
CA ASP A 260 -2.36 -15.39 21.41
C ASP A 260 -3.07 -15.35 20.05
N GLU A 261 -4.38 -15.07 20.03
CA GLU A 261 -5.17 -15.00 18.79
C GLU A 261 -4.75 -13.81 17.92
N ALA A 262 -4.55 -12.65 18.53
CA ALA A 262 -4.12 -11.46 17.83
C ALA A 262 -2.69 -11.60 17.29
N ALA A 263 -1.78 -12.21 18.06
CA ALA A 263 -0.43 -12.53 17.58
C ALA A 263 -0.45 -13.49 16.38
N ALA A 264 -1.23 -14.57 16.48
CA ALA A 264 -1.40 -15.53 15.39
C ALA A 264 -2.03 -14.88 14.14
N PHE A 265 -3.05 -14.04 14.33
CA PHE A 265 -3.69 -13.29 13.26
C PHE A 265 -2.69 -12.35 12.55
N SER A 266 -1.96 -11.53 13.31
CA SER A 266 -0.98 -10.58 12.76
C SER A 266 0.12 -11.29 11.97
N MET A 267 0.62 -12.41 12.48
CA MET A 267 1.65 -13.19 11.77
C MET A 267 1.09 -13.89 10.54
N LYS A 268 -0.15 -14.38 10.57
CA LYS A 268 -0.82 -14.90 9.38
C LYS A 268 -0.94 -13.83 8.29
N ARG A 269 -1.40 -12.64 8.64
CA ARG A 269 -1.51 -11.50 7.71
C ARG A 269 -0.14 -11.08 7.15
N THR A 270 0.87 -11.06 8.00
CA THR A 270 2.25 -10.78 7.59
C THR A 270 2.78 -11.84 6.62
N ASN A 271 2.49 -13.11 6.88
CA ASN A 271 2.86 -14.20 5.96
C ASN A 271 2.16 -14.07 4.59
N GLU A 272 0.87 -13.75 4.57
CA GLU A 272 0.11 -13.48 3.35
C GLU A 272 0.75 -12.32 2.56
N PHE A 273 1.02 -11.20 3.23
CA PHE A 273 1.68 -10.04 2.65
C PHE A 273 3.05 -10.38 2.03
N LEU A 274 3.91 -11.06 2.77
CA LEU A 274 5.23 -11.46 2.28
C LEU A 274 5.13 -12.46 1.11
N GLY A 275 4.19 -13.39 1.19
CA GLY A 275 3.90 -14.33 0.12
C GLY A 275 3.48 -13.63 -1.18
N ASP A 276 2.60 -12.64 -1.08
CA ASP A 276 2.13 -11.86 -2.24
C ASP A 276 3.24 -10.96 -2.81
N ASN A 277 3.97 -10.26 -1.94
CA ASN A 277 5.08 -9.39 -2.36
C ASN A 277 6.21 -10.16 -3.03
N SER A 278 6.52 -11.35 -2.53
CA SER A 278 7.63 -12.18 -3.01
C SER A 278 7.25 -13.12 -4.16
N TYR A 279 6.00 -13.12 -4.61
CA TYR A 279 5.48 -14.10 -5.60
C TYR A 279 5.55 -15.54 -5.10
N GLY A 280 5.30 -15.74 -3.80
CA GLY A 280 5.39 -17.04 -3.14
C GLY A 280 6.82 -17.52 -2.84
N LYS A 281 7.84 -16.68 -3.08
CA LYS A 281 9.23 -17.07 -2.83
C LYS A 281 9.63 -17.02 -1.36
N LEU A 282 8.94 -16.21 -0.55
CA LEU A 282 9.14 -16.08 0.89
C LEU A 282 7.86 -16.45 1.61
N SER A 283 7.98 -17.23 2.67
CA SER A 283 6.93 -17.47 3.65
C SER A 283 7.53 -17.46 5.05
N ILE A 284 6.71 -17.19 6.05
CA ILE A 284 7.10 -17.24 7.47
C ILE A 284 6.24 -18.24 8.22
N ASP A 285 6.85 -18.86 9.24
CA ASP A 285 6.20 -19.78 10.15
C ASP A 285 6.51 -19.36 11.59
N MET A 286 5.46 -19.07 12.35
CA MET A 286 5.59 -18.52 13.68
C MET A 286 5.61 -19.61 14.75
N THR A 287 6.59 -19.52 15.65
CA THR A 287 6.58 -20.18 16.94
C THR A 287 6.27 -19.15 18.00
N LEU A 288 5.06 -19.21 18.57
CA LEU A 288 4.63 -18.31 19.66
C LEU A 288 5.12 -18.88 21.00
N VAL A 289 5.85 -18.07 21.77
CA VAL A 289 6.19 -18.40 23.15
C VAL A 289 4.94 -18.25 24.02
N PRO A 290 4.52 -19.28 24.77
CA PRO A 290 3.28 -19.23 25.55
C PRO A 290 3.35 -18.21 26.69
N GLY A 291 2.26 -17.49 26.89
CA GLY A 291 2.15 -16.46 27.93
C GLY A 291 2.97 -15.19 27.66
N VAL A 292 3.01 -14.35 28.65
CA VAL A 292 3.83 -13.13 28.70
C VAL A 292 4.97 -13.36 29.69
N LEU A 293 6.21 -13.15 29.24
CA LEU A 293 7.39 -13.41 30.07
C LEU A 293 7.75 -12.16 30.86
N ARG A 294 7.91 -12.30 32.20
CA ARG A 294 8.37 -11.20 33.06
C ARG A 294 9.84 -10.90 32.82
N MET A 295 10.13 -9.65 32.44
CA MET A 295 11.50 -9.19 32.25
C MET A 295 12.27 -9.09 33.59
N PRO A 296 13.60 -9.36 33.60
CA PRO A 296 14.40 -9.36 34.82
C PRO A 296 14.63 -7.97 35.42
N LYS A 297 14.33 -6.91 34.67
CA LYS A 297 14.45 -5.50 35.08
C LYS A 297 13.12 -4.78 34.89
N PRO A 298 12.83 -3.72 35.65
CA PRO A 298 11.65 -2.89 35.45
C PRO A 298 11.76 -2.09 34.16
N ALA A 299 10.62 -1.64 33.59
CA ALA A 299 10.57 -0.83 32.37
C ALA A 299 11.45 0.44 32.50
N ALA A 300 11.41 1.12 33.64
CA ALA A 300 12.21 2.30 33.92
C ALA A 300 13.73 2.04 33.78
N TRP A 301 14.21 0.83 34.02
CA TRP A 301 15.63 0.50 33.84
C TRP A 301 16.02 0.47 32.37
N TYR A 302 15.13 -0.01 31.49
CA TYR A 302 15.37 -0.04 30.04
C TYR A 302 15.31 1.34 29.40
N GLN A 303 14.51 2.25 29.98
CA GLN A 303 14.34 3.64 29.52
C GLN A 303 15.46 4.58 29.99
N ALA A 304 16.28 4.16 30.91
CA ALA A 304 17.23 5.06 31.61
C ALA A 304 18.26 5.67 30.65
N GLU A 305 18.30 7.01 30.63
CA GLU A 305 19.31 7.81 29.93
C GLU A 305 20.73 7.68 30.54
N PRO A 306 21.82 7.98 29.81
CA PRO A 306 21.84 8.64 28.49
C PRO A 306 21.73 7.68 27.28
N GLU A 307 21.72 6.39 27.48
CA GLU A 307 21.60 5.39 26.42
C GLU A 307 20.44 4.44 26.77
N SER A 308 19.39 4.40 25.93
CA SER A 308 18.32 3.44 26.09
C SER A 308 18.86 2.01 25.99
N ARG A 309 18.39 1.13 26.88
CA ARG A 309 18.84 -0.27 26.95
C ARG A 309 17.91 -1.19 26.19
N ASP A 310 17.45 -0.75 25.03
CA ASP A 310 16.55 -1.51 24.18
C ASP A 310 17.21 -2.77 23.57
N ASP A 311 18.51 -2.72 23.27
CA ASP A 311 19.29 -3.90 22.90
C ASP A 311 19.39 -4.92 24.04
N ASP A 312 19.51 -4.46 25.29
CA ASP A 312 19.48 -5.33 26.47
C ASP A 312 18.08 -5.93 26.65
N LEU A 313 17.01 -5.16 26.37
CA LEU A 313 15.64 -5.66 26.38
C LEU A 313 15.47 -6.80 25.38
N LEU A 314 15.90 -6.60 24.13
CA LEU A 314 15.86 -7.63 23.10
C LEU A 314 16.65 -8.89 23.50
N ALA A 315 17.86 -8.69 24.07
CA ALA A 315 18.71 -9.79 24.49
C ALA A 315 18.11 -10.57 25.67
N GLN A 316 17.62 -9.88 26.68
CA GLN A 316 17.06 -10.51 27.88
C GLN A 316 15.70 -11.17 27.58
N GLY A 317 14.87 -10.59 26.71
CA GLY A 317 13.61 -11.22 26.27
C GLY A 317 13.82 -12.57 25.57
N ARG A 318 14.79 -12.65 24.65
CA ARG A 318 15.14 -13.94 24.01
C ARG A 318 15.77 -14.95 24.98
N ASP A 319 16.55 -14.47 25.97
CA ASP A 319 17.15 -15.35 26.96
C ASP A 319 16.10 -15.86 27.96
N ALA A 320 15.10 -15.05 28.30
CA ALA A 320 13.94 -15.48 29.09
C ALA A 320 13.13 -16.56 28.36
N ALA A 321 12.90 -16.40 27.05
CA ALA A 321 12.22 -17.44 26.25
C ALA A 321 13.00 -18.75 26.22
N ARG A 322 14.32 -18.68 26.04
CA ARG A 322 15.19 -19.88 26.08
C ARG A 322 15.21 -20.53 27.47
N ALA A 323 15.14 -19.75 28.53
CA ALA A 323 15.10 -20.27 29.89
C ALA A 323 13.77 -20.99 30.21
N LEU A 324 12.67 -20.59 29.57
CA LEU A 324 11.39 -21.28 29.70
C LEU A 324 11.41 -22.70 29.09
N ASP A 325 11.97 -22.83 27.89
CA ASP A 325 12.14 -24.11 27.20
C ASP A 325 13.21 -23.97 26.11
N ALA A 326 14.10 -24.97 26.02
CA ALA A 326 15.19 -25.01 25.03
C ALA A 326 14.68 -24.88 23.58
N LYS A 327 13.46 -25.32 23.27
CA LYS A 327 12.83 -25.18 21.93
C LYS A 327 12.59 -23.73 21.51
N TYR A 328 12.54 -22.78 22.47
CA TYR A 328 12.42 -21.35 22.21
C TYR A 328 13.78 -20.64 22.12
N ASN A 329 14.82 -21.37 21.75
CA ASN A 329 16.12 -20.80 21.51
C ASN A 329 16.09 -20.01 20.19
N TYR A 330 16.26 -18.68 20.28
CA TYR A 330 16.26 -17.77 19.12
C TYR A 330 17.25 -18.18 18.01
N ARG A 331 18.31 -18.91 18.36
CA ARG A 331 19.33 -19.40 17.42
C ARG A 331 18.84 -20.50 16.49
N ASP A 332 17.72 -21.13 16.83
CA ASP A 332 17.10 -22.17 16.01
C ASP A 332 16.01 -21.63 15.08
N HIS A 333 15.80 -20.28 15.13
CA HIS A 333 14.87 -19.54 14.30
C HIS A 333 15.61 -18.56 13.40
N ASP A 334 15.02 -18.29 12.22
CA ASP A 334 15.57 -17.32 11.26
C ASP A 334 15.37 -15.86 11.73
N LEU A 335 14.27 -15.58 12.44
CA LEU A 335 13.93 -14.26 12.98
C LEU A 335 13.41 -14.42 14.41
N TYR A 336 13.46 -13.36 15.21
CA TYR A 336 12.73 -13.27 16.46
C TYR A 336 12.21 -11.87 16.72
N ILE A 337 11.06 -11.81 17.38
CA ILE A 337 10.32 -10.60 17.73
C ILE A 337 10.16 -10.55 19.23
N VAL A 338 10.45 -9.42 19.84
CA VAL A 338 10.12 -9.12 21.24
C VAL A 338 9.07 -8.02 21.27
N CYS A 339 7.89 -8.35 21.79
CA CYS A 339 6.70 -7.53 21.79
C CYS A 339 6.37 -7.11 23.24
N PHE A 340 6.13 -5.82 23.46
CA PHE A 340 5.85 -5.24 24.78
C PHE A 340 4.99 -3.99 24.66
N ASP A 341 4.24 -3.66 25.73
CA ASP A 341 3.50 -2.40 25.78
C ASP A 341 4.42 -1.21 25.70
N SER A 342 3.97 -0.12 25.09
CA SER A 342 4.82 1.05 24.80
C SER A 342 5.50 1.58 26.04
N ILE A 343 6.82 1.46 26.10
CA ILE A 343 7.67 2.03 27.15
C ILE A 343 8.64 3.07 26.60
N PHE A 344 8.90 3.09 25.32
CA PHE A 344 9.79 4.07 24.68
C PHE A 344 8.96 5.07 23.88
N ASP A 345 9.33 6.35 23.96
CA ASP A 345 8.70 7.39 23.17
C ASP A 345 9.28 7.44 21.75
N GLY A 346 8.46 7.88 20.81
CA GLY A 346 8.89 8.24 19.46
C GLY A 346 9.02 7.10 18.44
N TRP A 347 8.78 5.84 18.84
CA TRP A 347 8.75 4.72 17.90
C TRP A 347 7.81 3.59 18.34
N ALA A 348 7.19 2.96 17.35
CA ALA A 348 6.26 1.84 17.54
C ALA A 348 6.89 0.48 17.20
N GLY A 349 7.82 0.46 16.26
CA GLY A 349 8.63 -0.68 15.87
C GLY A 349 10.09 -0.29 15.71
N LYS A 350 10.98 -1.27 15.88
CA LYS A 350 12.43 -1.13 15.67
C LYS A 350 12.98 -2.45 15.14
N ALA A 351 13.81 -2.40 14.12
CA ALA A 351 14.43 -3.60 13.59
C ALA A 351 15.90 -3.40 13.21
N ARG A 352 16.65 -4.49 13.23
CA ARG A 352 18.01 -4.54 12.73
C ARG A 352 18.01 -4.73 11.23
N VAL A 353 18.68 -3.86 10.50
CA VAL A 353 18.70 -3.91 9.03
C VAL A 353 19.57 -5.05 8.54
N GLY A 354 18.96 -5.99 7.80
CA GLY A 354 19.64 -7.11 7.16
C GLY A 354 20.09 -8.21 8.11
N THR A 355 19.55 -8.26 9.32
CA THR A 355 19.85 -9.31 10.31
C THR A 355 18.66 -9.55 11.23
N ILE A 356 18.79 -10.48 12.15
CA ILE A 356 17.74 -10.89 13.09
C ILE A 356 17.56 -9.89 14.23
N GLY A 357 16.35 -9.75 14.71
CA GLY A 357 15.97 -8.95 15.86
C GLY A 357 15.02 -7.83 15.52
N LEU A 358 13.87 -7.84 16.19
CA LEU A 358 12.77 -6.91 15.95
C LEU A 358 12.09 -6.62 17.29
N TRP A 359 11.82 -5.35 17.56
CA TRP A 359 11.08 -4.86 18.72
C TRP A 359 9.71 -4.33 18.28
N LEU A 360 8.67 -4.64 19.03
CA LEU A 360 7.36 -4.02 18.91
C LEU A 360 7.04 -3.31 20.23
N ASN A 361 6.99 -2.00 20.20
CA ASN A 361 6.82 -1.09 21.34
C ASN A 361 5.41 -0.47 21.28
N GLY A 362 4.38 -1.25 21.61
CA GLY A 362 2.98 -0.83 21.50
C GLY A 362 2.43 -0.73 20.07
N GLY A 363 3.26 -0.87 19.06
CA GLY A 363 2.90 -0.83 17.65
C GLY A 363 2.60 -2.23 17.10
N PHE A 364 1.41 -2.77 17.38
CA PHE A 364 1.05 -4.15 17.04
C PHE A 364 0.30 -4.30 15.73
N SER A 365 0.22 -3.25 14.91
CA SER A 365 -0.43 -3.32 13.62
C SER A 365 0.32 -4.25 12.66
N ASN A 366 -0.41 -4.91 11.78
CA ASN A 366 0.19 -5.76 10.75
C ASN A 366 1.23 -5.00 9.92
N ASP A 367 0.95 -3.73 9.66
CA ASP A 367 1.80 -2.87 8.83
C ASP A 367 3.13 -2.59 9.51
N THR A 368 3.14 -2.32 10.81
CA THR A 368 4.36 -2.15 11.60
C THR A 368 5.21 -3.43 11.55
N ILE A 369 4.61 -4.60 11.78
CA ILE A 369 5.33 -5.89 11.75
C ILE A 369 5.93 -6.15 10.35
N GLN A 370 5.16 -5.91 9.30
CA GLN A 370 5.59 -6.08 7.91
C GLN A 370 6.73 -5.11 7.55
N HIS A 371 6.65 -3.87 8.01
CA HIS A 371 7.68 -2.86 7.86
C HIS A 371 8.99 -3.28 8.53
N GLU A 372 8.92 -3.66 9.79
CA GLU A 372 10.10 -4.06 10.56
C GLU A 372 10.75 -5.33 10.01
N ILE A 373 9.96 -6.31 9.54
CA ILE A 373 10.50 -7.47 8.81
C ILE A 373 11.18 -7.03 7.50
N GLY A 374 10.66 -6.01 6.82
CA GLY A 374 11.33 -5.39 5.67
C GLY A 374 12.75 -4.94 6.00
N HIS A 375 12.96 -4.31 7.16
CA HIS A 375 14.30 -3.97 7.66
C HIS A 375 15.15 -5.22 7.92
N ASN A 376 14.61 -6.23 8.56
CA ASN A 376 15.36 -7.49 8.77
C ASN A 376 15.77 -8.13 7.43
N LEU A 377 14.98 -8.01 6.38
CA LEU A 377 15.34 -8.47 5.04
C LEU A 377 16.40 -7.60 4.35
N GLY A 378 16.74 -6.44 4.89
CA GLY A 378 17.79 -5.54 4.42
C GLY A 378 17.30 -4.28 3.73
N LEU A 379 16.02 -3.97 3.79
CA LEU A 379 15.47 -2.73 3.25
C LEU A 379 15.68 -1.57 4.21
N PHE A 380 15.90 -0.39 3.66
CA PHE A 380 15.73 0.91 4.31
C PHE A 380 14.40 1.51 3.88
N HIS A 381 14.08 2.74 4.31
CA HIS A 381 12.83 3.38 3.97
C HIS A 381 12.67 3.61 2.48
N ALA A 382 11.42 3.63 2.05
CA ALA A 382 10.99 4.09 0.74
C ALA A 382 10.66 5.58 0.82
N ASN A 383 11.52 6.38 0.23
CA ASN A 383 11.55 7.82 0.37
C ASN A 383 11.03 8.50 -0.91
N ALA A 384 10.81 9.80 -0.87
CA ALA A 384 10.51 10.61 -2.04
C ALA A 384 11.58 11.67 -2.28
N TRP A 385 11.69 12.10 -3.52
CA TRP A 385 12.37 13.32 -3.91
C TRP A 385 11.36 14.43 -4.06
N VAL A 386 11.49 15.47 -3.26
CA VAL A 386 10.61 16.63 -3.27
C VAL A 386 11.35 17.79 -3.91
N PRO A 387 11.07 18.16 -5.18
CA PRO A 387 11.66 19.33 -5.79
C PRO A 387 11.26 20.59 -5.01
N THR A 388 12.19 21.49 -4.72
CA THR A 388 11.94 22.74 -3.98
C THR A 388 11.77 23.94 -4.89
N GLN A 389 12.12 23.81 -6.19
CA GLN A 389 12.04 24.86 -7.19
C GLN A 389 11.56 24.31 -8.53
N GLY A 390 10.61 25.04 -9.16
CA GLY A 390 10.04 24.72 -10.48
C GLY A 390 9.21 23.43 -10.53
N ASP A 391 8.72 23.12 -11.72
CA ASP A 391 7.78 22.01 -11.97
C ASP A 391 8.47 20.73 -12.46
N SER A 392 9.78 20.64 -12.34
CA SER A 392 10.52 19.46 -12.78
C SER A 392 10.60 18.41 -11.69
N PRO A 393 10.12 17.17 -11.92
CA PRO A 393 10.23 16.05 -10.98
C PRO A 393 11.66 15.73 -10.51
N ILE A 394 12.65 16.23 -11.24
CA ILE A 394 14.08 15.97 -11.00
C ILE A 394 14.88 17.26 -10.77
N GLY A 395 14.19 18.37 -10.52
CA GLY A 395 14.78 19.67 -10.17
C GLY A 395 15.58 19.63 -8.87
N ALA A 396 16.11 20.79 -8.49
CA ALA A 396 16.71 20.94 -7.16
C ALA A 396 15.63 20.64 -6.10
N GLY A 397 15.99 19.85 -5.10
CA GLY A 397 14.99 19.36 -4.14
C GLY A 397 15.63 18.73 -2.92
N GLU A 398 14.78 18.25 -2.05
CA GLU A 398 15.11 17.63 -0.78
C GLU A 398 14.65 16.17 -0.74
N HIS A 399 15.33 15.41 0.10
CA HIS A 399 14.99 14.05 0.42
C HIS A 399 13.91 14.05 1.52
N ASP A 400 12.75 13.46 1.23
CA ASP A 400 11.67 13.23 2.19
C ASP A 400 11.71 11.78 2.65
N GLU A 401 12.14 11.56 3.89
CA GLU A 401 12.17 10.24 4.49
C GLU A 401 10.74 9.73 4.71
N TYR A 402 10.46 8.49 4.36
CA TYR A 402 9.12 7.89 4.24
C TYR A 402 8.21 8.51 3.17
N GLY A 403 8.71 9.40 2.35
CA GLY A 403 7.88 10.13 1.40
C GLY A 403 7.17 9.29 0.33
N ASP A 404 7.44 7.98 0.22
CA ASP A 404 6.72 7.08 -0.69
C ASP A 404 5.42 6.56 -0.04
N PRO A 405 4.24 7.09 -0.42
CA PRO A 405 2.96 6.71 0.19
C PRO A 405 2.41 5.37 -0.34
N TYR A 406 3.11 4.73 -1.25
CA TYR A 406 2.68 3.50 -1.92
C TYR A 406 3.49 2.28 -1.51
N ASP A 407 4.50 2.45 -0.67
CA ASP A 407 5.42 1.39 -0.25
C ASP A 407 5.31 1.15 1.25
N ASN A 408 5.30 -0.11 1.68
CA ASN A 408 5.25 -0.45 3.09
C ASN A 408 6.49 0.00 3.88
N MET A 409 7.61 0.28 3.20
CA MET A 409 8.77 0.92 3.80
C MET A 409 8.71 2.45 3.77
N GLY A 410 7.61 3.05 3.32
CA GLY A 410 7.35 4.48 3.25
C GLY A 410 6.26 4.92 4.21
N ASN A 411 5.69 6.12 3.99
CA ASN A 411 4.58 6.67 4.78
C ASN A 411 3.25 6.08 4.28
N TYR A 412 3.04 4.87 4.63
CA TYR A 412 2.07 3.98 4.10
C TYR A 412 0.70 4.08 4.80
N SER A 413 -0.37 3.92 4.02
CA SER A 413 -1.71 3.57 4.46
C SER A 413 -2.09 2.21 3.88
N ALA A 414 -2.43 1.26 4.71
CA ALA A 414 -3.04 -0.08 4.54
C ALA A 414 -2.78 -0.97 3.30
N TYR A 415 -2.11 -0.56 2.20
CA TYR A 415 -2.00 -1.33 0.93
C TYR A 415 -0.65 -1.25 0.22
N GLY A 416 0.40 -0.81 0.92
CA GLY A 416 1.74 -0.69 0.35
C GLY A 416 2.35 -2.03 0.01
N HIS A 417 2.58 -2.30 -1.26
CA HIS A 417 3.53 -3.32 -1.69
C HIS A 417 4.93 -2.72 -1.72
N PHE A 418 5.95 -3.51 -1.44
CA PHE A 418 7.32 -3.09 -1.72
C PHE A 418 7.46 -2.72 -3.20
N ASN A 419 8.14 -1.64 -3.47
CA ASN A 419 8.32 -1.14 -4.82
C ASN A 419 9.17 -2.08 -5.69
N VAL A 420 9.14 -1.85 -6.98
CA VAL A 420 9.78 -2.74 -7.96
C VAL A 420 11.31 -2.81 -7.78
N TYR A 421 11.95 -1.72 -7.34
CA TYR A 421 13.38 -1.69 -7.04
C TYR A 421 13.71 -2.56 -5.82
N PHE A 422 12.94 -2.44 -4.72
CA PHE A 422 13.09 -3.27 -3.53
C PHE A 422 12.84 -4.75 -3.82
N LYS A 423 11.80 -5.08 -4.57
CA LYS A 423 11.55 -6.47 -4.98
C LYS A 423 12.66 -7.08 -5.82
N ASN A 424 13.29 -6.29 -6.69
CA ASN A 424 14.47 -6.75 -7.44
C ASN A 424 15.68 -6.89 -6.51
N TYR A 425 15.91 -5.95 -5.59
CA TYR A 425 16.96 -6.02 -4.58
C TYR A 425 16.86 -7.29 -3.74
N LEU A 426 15.65 -7.63 -3.28
CA LEU A 426 15.36 -8.86 -2.52
C LEU A 426 15.36 -10.13 -3.40
N SER A 427 15.69 -10.03 -4.69
CA SER A 427 15.67 -11.15 -5.64
C SER A 427 14.27 -11.77 -5.87
N TRP A 428 13.22 -11.08 -5.46
CA TRP A 428 11.85 -11.50 -5.72
C TRP A 428 11.45 -11.28 -7.17
N ILE A 429 11.84 -10.15 -7.77
CA ILE A 429 11.79 -9.92 -9.21
C ILE A 429 13.17 -10.26 -9.79
N PRO A 430 13.28 -11.29 -10.65
CA PRO A 430 14.57 -11.65 -11.25
C PRO A 430 15.02 -10.59 -12.27
N ASN A 431 16.33 -10.48 -12.49
CA ASN A 431 16.89 -9.54 -13.45
C ASN A 431 16.37 -9.76 -14.89
N THR A 432 15.92 -10.98 -15.22
CA THR A 432 15.29 -11.29 -16.51
C THR A 432 13.93 -10.60 -16.70
N SER A 433 13.26 -10.22 -15.61
CA SER A 433 12.02 -9.43 -15.63
C SER A 433 12.26 -7.91 -15.48
N VAL A 434 13.50 -7.47 -15.42
CA VAL A 434 13.90 -6.06 -15.42
C VAL A 434 14.54 -5.73 -16.75
N LYS A 435 13.88 -4.90 -17.55
CA LYS A 435 14.40 -4.49 -18.86
C LYS A 435 15.31 -3.27 -18.72
N SER A 436 16.61 -3.47 -18.90
CA SER A 436 17.54 -2.35 -19.09
C SER A 436 17.30 -1.70 -20.45
N VAL A 437 17.01 -0.41 -20.43
CA VAL A 437 16.68 0.37 -21.64
C VAL A 437 17.82 1.31 -21.95
N SER A 438 18.38 1.20 -23.17
CA SER A 438 19.48 2.02 -23.66
C SER A 438 19.25 2.58 -25.06
N ARG A 439 18.07 2.33 -25.64
CA ARG A 439 17.70 2.80 -26.99
C ARG A 439 16.22 3.17 -27.05
N THR A 440 15.89 4.03 -28.00
CA THR A 440 14.50 4.39 -28.31
C THR A 440 13.67 3.14 -28.63
N GLY A 441 12.46 3.05 -28.08
CA GLY A 441 11.55 1.92 -28.29
C GLY A 441 10.30 2.02 -27.42
N THR A 442 9.35 1.12 -27.69
CA THR A 442 8.16 0.92 -26.84
C THR A 442 8.32 -0.39 -26.09
N TYR A 443 8.12 -0.34 -24.78
CA TYR A 443 8.39 -1.45 -23.87
C TYR A 443 7.16 -1.74 -23.02
N ARG A 444 6.62 -2.95 -23.12
CA ARG A 444 5.49 -3.38 -22.29
C ARG A 444 5.93 -3.75 -20.89
N VAL A 445 5.33 -3.11 -19.88
CA VAL A 445 5.59 -3.34 -18.46
C VAL A 445 4.31 -3.87 -17.82
N LYS A 446 4.40 -5.02 -17.16
CA LYS A 446 3.29 -5.63 -16.43
C LYS A 446 3.29 -5.17 -14.98
N ALA A 447 2.12 -5.13 -14.36
CA ALA A 447 1.99 -4.82 -12.94
C ALA A 447 2.83 -5.76 -12.08
N HIS A 448 3.47 -5.19 -11.03
CA HIS A 448 4.40 -5.94 -10.16
C HIS A 448 3.84 -6.24 -8.77
N ASP A 449 2.64 -5.76 -8.44
CA ASP A 449 2.02 -5.87 -7.12
C ASP A 449 1.01 -7.02 -7.04
N HIS A 450 1.32 -8.13 -7.72
CA HIS A 450 0.42 -9.26 -7.80
C HIS A 450 1.15 -10.61 -7.89
N ARG A 451 0.69 -11.63 -7.13
CA ARG A 451 1.29 -12.96 -7.02
C ARG A 451 1.26 -13.76 -8.32
N GLU A 452 0.17 -13.70 -9.08
CA GLU A 452 -0.06 -14.50 -10.30
C GLU A 452 0.51 -13.86 -11.56
N SER A 453 1.38 -12.88 -11.46
CA SER A 453 1.87 -12.21 -12.66
C SER A 453 2.64 -13.21 -13.54
N SER A 454 2.14 -13.38 -14.75
CA SER A 454 2.76 -14.17 -15.82
C SER A 454 4.19 -13.70 -16.14
N VAL A 455 4.96 -14.54 -16.79
CA VAL A 455 6.28 -14.23 -17.37
C VAL A 455 6.25 -12.90 -18.14
N GLY A 456 7.26 -12.04 -17.93
CA GLY A 456 7.41 -10.78 -18.67
C GLY A 456 8.14 -9.69 -17.89
N VAL A 457 8.30 -8.55 -18.54
CA VAL A 457 8.97 -7.37 -17.98
C VAL A 457 8.05 -6.72 -16.94
N ARG A 458 8.58 -6.51 -15.73
CA ARG A 458 7.88 -5.86 -14.60
C ARG A 458 8.46 -4.52 -14.22
N ALA A 459 9.66 -4.22 -14.72
CA ALA A 459 10.30 -2.93 -14.53
C ALA A 459 11.10 -2.54 -15.76
N LEU A 460 11.14 -1.24 -16.02
CA LEU A 460 12.21 -0.66 -16.85
C LEU A 460 13.27 -0.08 -15.93
N LYS A 461 14.51 -0.23 -16.38
CA LYS A 461 15.69 0.36 -15.76
C LYS A 461 16.41 1.22 -16.80
N ILE A 462 16.48 2.52 -16.54
CA ILE A 462 17.04 3.52 -17.47
C ILE A 462 18.17 4.24 -16.74
N GLY A 463 19.36 4.29 -17.36
CA GLY A 463 20.54 4.88 -16.73
C GLY A 463 20.40 6.39 -16.53
N LYS A 464 20.54 6.88 -15.26
CA LYS A 464 20.54 8.29 -14.92
C LYS A 464 21.96 8.88 -14.83
N ASN A 465 22.80 8.36 -13.95
CA ASN A 465 24.19 8.82 -13.74
C ASN A 465 25.06 7.67 -13.24
N SER A 466 26.26 7.96 -12.75
CA SER A 466 27.19 6.92 -12.25
C SER A 466 26.64 6.17 -11.02
N GLY A 467 25.78 6.78 -10.20
CA GLY A 467 25.28 6.22 -8.94
C GLY A 467 23.85 5.71 -8.97
N ARG A 468 23.00 6.21 -9.88
CA ARG A 468 21.55 5.94 -9.89
C ARG A 468 21.01 5.58 -11.27
N ASP A 469 19.92 4.82 -11.27
CA ASP A 469 19.09 4.51 -12.43
C ASP A 469 17.65 4.98 -12.15
N TYR A 470 16.90 5.30 -13.22
CA TYR A 470 15.46 5.38 -13.18
C TYR A 470 14.87 3.98 -13.19
N TRP A 471 13.89 3.75 -12.32
CA TRP A 471 13.09 2.55 -12.27
C TRP A 471 11.64 2.90 -12.54
N VAL A 472 11.05 2.26 -13.53
CA VAL A 472 9.65 2.44 -13.89
C VAL A 472 8.92 1.16 -13.54
N GLY A 473 7.94 1.25 -12.65
CA GLY A 473 7.09 0.15 -12.23
C GLY A 473 5.62 0.45 -12.48
N VAL A 474 4.81 -0.58 -12.72
CA VAL A 474 3.36 -0.49 -12.88
C VAL A 474 2.68 -1.23 -11.75
N ARG A 475 1.65 -0.63 -11.16
CA ARG A 475 0.79 -1.21 -10.12
C ARG A 475 -0.65 -1.31 -10.59
N HIS A 476 -1.35 -2.37 -10.19
CA HIS A 476 -2.76 -2.57 -10.59
C HIS A 476 -3.77 -2.08 -9.53
N TRP A 477 -3.33 -1.88 -8.29
CA TRP A 477 -4.18 -1.48 -7.17
C TRP A 477 -4.61 0.01 -7.18
N LEU A 478 -3.87 0.85 -7.88
CA LEU A 478 -4.02 2.30 -7.83
C LEU A 478 -4.65 2.77 -9.14
N VAL A 479 -5.98 2.77 -9.19
CA VAL A 479 -6.71 3.30 -10.36
C VAL A 479 -6.36 4.77 -10.57
N GLY A 480 -5.81 5.09 -11.74
CA GLY A 480 -5.35 6.44 -12.08
C GLY A 480 -3.94 6.81 -11.60
N SER A 481 -3.29 5.94 -10.83
CA SER A 481 -1.95 6.17 -10.27
C SER A 481 -1.07 4.93 -10.41
N GLU A 482 -1.11 4.30 -11.58
CA GLU A 482 -0.48 2.99 -11.77
C GLU A 482 1.01 3.04 -12.04
N ILE A 483 1.52 4.15 -12.59
CA ILE A 483 2.88 4.22 -13.15
C ILE A 483 3.78 5.05 -12.25
N MET A 484 4.73 4.37 -11.60
CA MET A 484 5.65 4.99 -10.65
C MET A 484 7.06 5.07 -11.23
N LEU A 485 7.63 6.27 -11.21
CA LEU A 485 9.03 6.50 -11.48
C LEU A 485 9.79 6.74 -10.18
N ARG A 486 10.97 6.16 -10.07
CA ARG A 486 11.84 6.37 -8.91
C ARG A 486 13.31 6.31 -9.26
N TRP A 487 14.13 6.94 -8.44
CA TRP A 487 15.56 6.71 -8.46
C TRP A 487 15.89 5.49 -7.60
N GLY A 488 16.66 4.57 -8.15
CA GLY A 488 17.27 3.47 -7.41
C GLY A 488 18.79 3.51 -7.55
N LEU A 489 19.51 3.06 -6.54
CA LEU A 489 20.96 2.93 -6.59
C LEU A 489 21.37 1.88 -7.64
N LYS A 490 22.49 2.09 -8.32
CA LYS A 490 23.04 1.09 -9.24
C LYS A 490 23.45 -0.18 -8.52
N SER A 491 23.33 -1.32 -9.20
CA SER A 491 23.79 -2.61 -8.69
C SER A 491 25.23 -2.53 -8.20
N GLY A 492 25.52 -3.04 -7.00
CA GLY A 492 26.81 -2.97 -6.35
C GLY A 492 26.96 -1.83 -5.33
N SER A 493 26.02 -0.89 -5.29
CA SER A 493 25.91 0.06 -4.18
C SER A 493 25.15 -0.60 -3.04
N SER A 494 25.62 -0.49 -1.81
CA SER A 494 24.83 -0.88 -0.63
C SER A 494 23.61 0.01 -0.51
N MET A 495 22.50 -0.56 -0.03
CA MET A 495 21.31 0.22 0.24
C MET A 495 21.59 1.19 1.39
N SER A 496 21.27 2.45 1.18
CA SER A 496 21.28 3.50 2.21
C SER A 496 19.86 4.01 2.40
N GLY A 497 19.67 4.90 3.36
CA GLY A 497 18.42 5.63 3.53
C GLY A 497 17.88 6.23 2.22
N ASP A 498 18.74 6.55 1.26
CA ASP A 498 18.39 7.09 -0.07
C ASP A 498 18.25 6.01 -1.16
N GLY A 499 18.13 4.75 -0.81
CA GLY A 499 18.14 3.63 -1.76
C GLY A 499 17.05 3.68 -2.80
N SER A 500 15.85 4.15 -2.43
CA SER A 500 14.69 4.30 -3.30
C SER A 500 14.03 5.65 -3.06
N LEU A 501 14.00 6.51 -4.08
CA LEU A 501 13.35 7.82 -4.04
C LEU A 501 12.24 7.84 -5.08
N LEU A 502 10.99 7.91 -4.66
CA LEU A 502 9.85 8.16 -5.52
C LEU A 502 9.96 9.57 -6.10
N LEU A 503 9.68 9.72 -7.39
CA LEU A 503 9.64 11.00 -8.07
C LEU A 503 8.18 11.46 -8.17
N ASP A 504 7.93 12.71 -7.81
CA ASP A 504 6.63 13.34 -8.01
C ASP A 504 6.49 13.77 -9.47
N MET A 505 5.60 13.10 -10.21
CA MET A 505 5.36 13.38 -11.64
C MET A 505 4.41 14.55 -11.87
N THR A 506 3.81 15.11 -10.80
CA THR A 506 2.86 16.22 -10.82
C THR A 506 3.25 17.29 -9.80
N PRO A 507 4.48 17.80 -9.82
CA PRO A 507 4.98 18.72 -8.81
C PRO A 507 4.22 20.06 -8.76
N GLU A 508 3.48 20.41 -9.80
CA GLU A 508 2.60 21.57 -9.90
C GLU A 508 1.37 21.45 -9.00
N THR A 509 0.96 20.26 -8.63
CA THR A 509 -0.20 20.01 -7.75
C THR A 509 0.15 20.04 -6.28
N ARG A 510 1.39 20.40 -5.93
CA ARG A 510 1.83 20.56 -4.56
C ARG A 510 0.94 21.53 -3.80
N ARG A 511 0.00 21.00 -3.07
CA ARG A 511 -0.66 21.73 -2.01
C ARG A 511 0.08 21.48 -0.72
N GLU A 512 0.22 22.51 0.11
CA GLU A 512 0.63 22.39 1.50
C GLU A 512 -0.09 21.18 2.08
N PHE A 513 0.64 20.29 2.73
CA PHE A 513 0.19 18.99 3.17
C PHE A 513 -1.07 19.09 4.06
N GLU A 514 -2.23 19.03 3.47
CA GLU A 514 -3.41 18.56 4.16
C GLU A 514 -3.40 17.03 4.10
N GLU A 515 -3.35 16.38 5.23
CA GLU A 515 -3.26 14.92 5.42
C GLU A 515 -4.35 14.09 4.72
N SER A 516 -5.31 14.72 4.07
CA SER A 516 -6.51 14.12 3.50
C SER A 516 -6.55 14.00 1.97
N GLN A 517 -5.56 14.51 1.24
CA GLN A 517 -5.60 14.49 -0.25
C GLN A 517 -4.83 13.29 -0.82
N PRO A 518 -5.36 12.61 -1.85
CA PRO A 518 -4.62 11.55 -2.53
C PRO A 518 -3.39 12.15 -3.20
N ARG A 519 -2.22 11.58 -2.90
CA ARG A 519 -0.95 11.94 -3.52
C ARG A 519 -0.96 11.42 -4.96
N ASP A 520 -0.70 12.26 -5.93
CA ASP A 520 -0.80 11.98 -7.38
C ASP A 520 0.56 11.85 -8.07
N HIS A 521 1.56 11.30 -7.36
CA HIS A 521 2.94 11.16 -7.83
C HIS A 521 3.12 10.30 -9.10
N SER A 522 2.05 9.80 -9.69
CA SER A 522 2.13 8.89 -10.83
C SER A 522 2.31 9.61 -12.16
N LEU A 523 3.05 8.99 -13.08
CA LEU A 523 3.10 9.44 -14.46
C LEU A 523 1.78 9.08 -15.15
N GLN A 524 1.01 10.09 -15.51
CA GLN A 524 -0.30 9.94 -16.14
C GLN A 524 -0.18 9.44 -17.59
N MET A 525 -1.17 8.68 -18.05
CA MET A 525 -1.23 8.20 -19.44
C MET A 525 -1.15 9.36 -20.43
N GLY A 526 -0.24 9.26 -21.39
CA GLY A 526 0.02 10.29 -22.40
C GLY A 526 0.92 11.44 -21.94
N LYS A 527 1.18 11.60 -20.64
CA LYS A 527 2.12 12.61 -20.13
C LYS A 527 3.56 12.12 -20.24
N THR A 528 4.47 13.03 -20.49
CA THR A 528 5.89 12.70 -20.72
C THR A 528 6.76 13.18 -19.56
N PHE A 529 7.47 12.26 -18.94
CA PHE A 529 8.63 12.58 -18.12
C PHE A 529 9.84 12.82 -19.01
N HIS A 530 10.58 13.90 -18.76
CA HIS A 530 11.78 14.25 -19.53
C HIS A 530 12.96 14.59 -18.63
N ASP A 531 14.11 13.93 -18.89
CA ASP A 531 15.43 14.31 -18.34
C ASP A 531 16.32 14.89 -19.45
N SER A 532 16.43 16.22 -19.47
CA SER A 532 17.23 16.94 -20.48
C SER A 532 18.73 16.62 -20.36
N SER A 533 19.23 16.35 -19.14
CA SER A 533 20.63 16.01 -18.91
C SER A 533 21.03 14.66 -19.52
N ARG A 534 20.09 13.72 -19.58
CA ARG A 534 20.26 12.40 -20.19
C ARG A 534 19.66 12.29 -21.57
N ARG A 535 18.96 13.32 -22.01
CA ARG A 535 18.22 13.36 -23.27
C ARG A 535 17.30 12.14 -23.40
N VAL A 536 16.52 11.85 -22.35
CA VAL A 536 15.59 10.73 -22.33
C VAL A 536 14.20 11.20 -21.97
N SER A 537 13.22 10.75 -22.74
CA SER A 537 11.79 10.95 -22.49
C SER A 537 11.14 9.60 -22.20
N VAL A 538 10.18 9.56 -21.30
CA VAL A 538 9.40 8.37 -20.95
C VAL A 538 7.92 8.75 -20.94
N THR A 539 7.12 8.10 -21.78
CA THR A 539 5.71 8.38 -21.97
C THR A 539 4.92 7.07 -21.94
N PRO A 540 3.93 6.91 -21.07
CA PRO A 540 2.99 5.79 -21.14
C PRO A 540 2.00 6.05 -22.27
N VAL A 541 1.99 5.17 -23.27
CA VAL A 541 1.28 5.40 -24.54
C VAL A 541 0.09 4.46 -24.77
N ALA A 542 0.06 3.34 -24.10
CA ALA A 542 -1.07 2.41 -24.15
C ALA A 542 -1.17 1.62 -22.85
N ARG A 543 -2.37 1.21 -22.53
CA ARG A 543 -2.71 0.40 -21.36
C ARG A 543 -3.65 -0.71 -21.78
N GLY A 544 -3.59 -1.85 -21.11
CA GLY A 544 -4.55 -2.92 -21.34
C GLY A 544 -4.45 -4.01 -20.28
N GLY A 545 -5.33 -4.99 -20.38
CA GLY A 545 -5.55 -5.97 -19.33
C GLY A 545 -6.30 -5.37 -18.15
N ASP A 546 -6.97 -6.20 -17.39
CA ASP A 546 -7.72 -5.85 -16.19
C ASP A 546 -7.07 -6.46 -14.95
N GLY A 547 -7.20 -5.77 -13.82
CA GLY A 547 -6.72 -6.23 -12.52
C GLY A 547 -5.31 -6.84 -12.60
N ARG A 548 -5.20 -8.13 -12.36
CA ARG A 548 -3.95 -8.89 -12.29
C ARG A 548 -3.17 -8.98 -13.60
N LYS A 549 -3.82 -8.72 -14.73
CA LYS A 549 -3.21 -8.78 -16.06
C LYS A 549 -2.83 -7.40 -16.60
N LEU A 550 -2.95 -6.35 -15.78
CA LEU A 550 -2.62 -4.98 -16.17
C LEU A 550 -1.20 -4.88 -16.74
N TRP A 551 -1.09 -4.20 -17.85
CA TRP A 551 0.16 -3.81 -18.48
C TRP A 551 0.06 -2.39 -19.03
N VAL A 552 1.21 -1.72 -19.15
CA VAL A 552 1.37 -0.41 -19.76
C VAL A 552 2.50 -0.47 -20.78
N ASP A 553 2.27 0.06 -21.96
CA ASP A 553 3.32 0.28 -22.96
C ASP A 553 3.97 1.65 -22.72
N MET A 554 5.25 1.61 -22.41
CA MET A 554 6.09 2.78 -22.14
C MET A 554 6.92 3.11 -23.38
N ARG A 555 6.67 4.26 -23.97
CA ARG A 555 7.54 4.81 -25.01
C ARG A 555 8.75 5.46 -24.34
N VAL A 556 9.94 5.00 -24.67
CA VAL A 556 11.20 5.62 -24.24
C VAL A 556 11.91 6.16 -25.47
N VAL A 557 12.23 7.45 -25.47
CA VAL A 557 12.91 8.12 -26.57
C VAL A 557 14.21 8.72 -26.05
N TYR A 558 15.31 8.39 -26.72
CA TYR A 558 16.61 9.04 -26.50
C TYR A 558 16.80 10.11 -27.57
N GLY A 559 17.08 11.33 -27.20
CA GLY A 559 17.26 12.49 -28.04
C GLY A 559 16.93 13.79 -27.30
N SER A 560 17.22 14.94 -27.88
CA SER A 560 16.85 16.24 -27.34
C SER A 560 15.34 16.47 -27.53
N ALA A 561 14.65 16.95 -26.49
CA ALA A 561 13.26 17.40 -26.60
C ALA A 561 13.13 18.89 -26.98
N ALA A 562 14.25 19.62 -27.02
CA ALA A 562 14.24 21.09 -27.17
C ALA A 562 13.68 21.59 -28.53
N SER A 563 13.57 20.72 -29.51
CA SER A 563 13.05 21.03 -30.86
C SER A 563 11.77 20.22 -31.19
N ASN A 564 11.16 19.58 -30.21
CA ASN A 564 9.96 18.79 -30.42
C ASN A 564 8.76 19.70 -30.76
N ARG A 565 8.06 19.38 -31.83
CA ARG A 565 6.81 20.04 -32.26
C ARG A 565 5.64 19.11 -32.00
N SER A 566 4.52 19.69 -31.53
CA SER A 566 3.31 18.90 -31.27
C SER A 566 2.72 18.30 -32.54
N PRO A 567 2.16 17.09 -32.47
CA PRO A 567 1.46 16.48 -33.58
C PRO A 567 0.15 17.19 -33.92
N SER A 568 -0.48 16.75 -35.00
CA SER A 568 -1.88 17.04 -35.31
C SER A 568 -2.69 15.76 -35.25
N VAL A 569 -3.99 15.87 -34.96
CA VAL A 569 -4.92 14.73 -34.94
C VAL A 569 -6.30 15.18 -35.44
N SER A 570 -6.97 14.30 -36.13
CA SER A 570 -8.37 14.40 -36.51
C SER A 570 -9.04 13.03 -36.31
N ILE A 571 -10.33 13.04 -36.09
CA ILE A 571 -11.16 11.82 -36.08
C ILE A 571 -11.86 11.74 -37.45
N ASP A 572 -11.86 10.56 -38.03
CA ASP A 572 -12.47 10.35 -39.35
C ASP A 572 -14.03 10.48 -39.20
N GLY A 573 -14.63 11.42 -39.94
CA GLY A 573 -16.04 11.80 -39.81
C GLY A 573 -16.24 13.01 -38.89
N SER A 574 -17.27 13.81 -39.18
CA SER A 574 -17.67 15.01 -38.42
C SER A 574 -18.67 14.69 -37.32
N SER A 575 -19.37 13.58 -37.42
CA SER A 575 -20.29 13.00 -36.41
C SER A 575 -20.44 11.53 -36.66
N VAL A 576 -20.73 10.78 -35.61
CA VAL A 576 -20.99 9.34 -35.67
C VAL A 576 -22.29 9.06 -34.97
N GLU A 577 -23.12 8.23 -35.56
CA GLU A 577 -24.34 7.69 -34.94
C GLU A 577 -24.01 6.31 -34.39
N GLY A 578 -24.31 6.10 -33.14
CA GLY A 578 -24.20 4.81 -32.45
C GLY A 578 -25.58 4.34 -32.01
N LYS A 579 -25.78 3.03 -31.94
CA LYS A 579 -26.96 2.47 -31.30
C LYS A 579 -26.63 1.85 -29.99
N VAL A 580 -27.57 1.94 -29.03
CA VAL A 580 -27.42 1.25 -27.74
C VAL A 580 -27.23 -0.24 -27.96
N GLY A 581 -26.20 -0.82 -27.37
CA GLY A 581 -25.85 -2.22 -27.45
C GLY A 581 -25.08 -2.66 -28.71
N GLU A 582 -24.95 -1.79 -29.72
CA GLU A 582 -24.18 -2.09 -30.92
C GLU A 582 -22.78 -1.49 -30.90
N PRO A 583 -21.73 -2.24 -31.29
CA PRO A 583 -20.37 -1.71 -31.38
C PRO A 583 -20.23 -0.81 -32.61
N PHE A 584 -19.67 0.38 -32.41
CA PHE A 584 -19.29 1.27 -33.52
C PHE A 584 -17.78 1.49 -33.53
N ARG A 585 -17.24 1.88 -34.67
CA ARG A 585 -15.82 1.98 -34.92
C ARG A 585 -15.42 3.42 -35.17
N LEU A 586 -14.33 3.84 -34.49
CA LEU A 586 -13.71 5.14 -34.66
C LEU A 586 -12.26 4.98 -35.14
N THR A 587 -11.85 5.86 -36.06
CA THR A 587 -10.47 5.90 -36.55
C THR A 587 -9.95 7.33 -36.43
N ALA A 588 -8.69 7.48 -36.02
CA ALA A 588 -8.00 8.76 -36.00
C ALA A 588 -6.97 8.85 -37.12
N SER A 589 -6.84 10.04 -37.68
CA SER A 589 -5.76 10.40 -38.59
C SER A 589 -4.90 11.48 -37.92
N GLY A 590 -3.58 11.37 -38.06
CA GLY A 590 -2.66 12.34 -37.46
C GLY A 590 -1.31 12.33 -38.14
N SER A 591 -0.61 13.45 -38.01
CA SER A 591 0.75 13.63 -38.51
C SER A 591 1.59 14.37 -37.47
N ASP A 592 2.90 14.11 -37.50
CA ASP A 592 3.87 14.74 -36.63
C ASP A 592 4.91 15.50 -37.48
N PRO A 593 5.18 16.80 -37.19
CA PRO A 593 6.14 17.60 -37.94
C PRO A 593 7.58 17.10 -37.83
N ASP A 594 7.93 16.33 -36.83
CA ASP A 594 9.25 15.75 -36.59
C ASP A 594 9.31 14.28 -37.04
N ASN A 595 8.20 13.80 -37.62
CA ASN A 595 8.01 12.42 -38.07
C ASN A 595 8.13 11.38 -36.93
N ASP A 596 7.73 11.78 -35.71
CA ASP A 596 7.67 10.89 -34.57
C ASP A 596 6.46 9.94 -34.65
N ALA A 597 6.58 8.79 -34.02
CA ALA A 597 5.51 7.81 -33.97
C ALA A 597 4.37 8.29 -33.06
N LEU A 598 3.15 8.32 -33.58
CA LEU A 598 1.97 8.74 -32.86
C LEU A 598 1.29 7.57 -32.14
N PHE A 599 0.78 7.85 -30.96
CA PHE A 599 0.00 6.94 -30.11
C PHE A 599 -1.31 7.63 -29.77
N TYR A 600 -2.44 6.90 -29.87
CA TYR A 600 -3.78 7.45 -29.75
C TYR A 600 -4.48 6.88 -28.52
N ARG A 601 -5.12 7.76 -27.75
CA ARG A 601 -5.95 7.46 -26.59
C ARG A 601 -7.34 8.04 -26.83
N TRP A 602 -8.38 7.25 -26.52
CA TRP A 602 -9.76 7.61 -26.74
C TRP A 602 -10.53 7.62 -25.43
N GLU A 603 -11.33 8.65 -25.25
CA GLU A 603 -12.32 8.80 -24.17
C GLU A 603 -13.69 8.97 -24.82
N PHE A 604 -14.66 8.16 -24.36
CA PHE A 604 -15.97 8.05 -25.04
C PHE A 604 -17.06 8.92 -24.42
N GLY A 605 -16.78 9.65 -23.35
CA GLY A 605 -17.72 10.55 -22.68
C GLY A 605 -18.75 9.90 -21.79
N ASP A 606 -18.79 8.57 -21.73
CA ASP A 606 -19.74 7.76 -20.95
C ASP A 606 -19.16 7.26 -19.62
N GLY A 607 -17.92 7.68 -19.28
CA GLY A 607 -17.22 7.23 -18.07
C GLY A 607 -16.56 5.86 -18.18
N SER A 608 -16.66 5.18 -19.32
CA SER A 608 -15.96 3.93 -19.59
C SER A 608 -14.43 4.11 -19.63
N ASP A 609 -13.69 3.00 -19.53
CA ASP A 609 -12.23 3.03 -19.64
C ASP A 609 -11.78 3.51 -21.02
N ALA A 610 -10.70 4.30 -21.03
CA ALA A 610 -10.11 4.77 -22.28
C ALA A 610 -9.60 3.60 -23.13
N ALA A 611 -9.80 3.68 -24.45
CA ALA A 611 -9.22 2.76 -25.43
C ALA A 611 -7.94 3.33 -26.06
N TYR A 612 -7.11 2.45 -26.62
CA TYR A 612 -5.83 2.81 -27.21
C TYR A 612 -5.64 2.22 -28.60
N GLY A 613 -5.10 3.01 -29.51
CA GLY A 613 -4.81 2.62 -30.89
C GLY A 613 -5.40 3.58 -31.90
N LYS A 614 -4.88 3.50 -33.14
CA LYS A 614 -5.33 4.36 -34.26
C LYS A 614 -6.82 4.16 -34.58
N THR A 615 -7.29 2.93 -34.42
CA THR A 615 -8.69 2.54 -34.62
C THR A 615 -9.15 1.79 -33.38
N VAL A 616 -10.34 2.14 -32.88
CA VAL A 616 -10.97 1.53 -31.72
C VAL A 616 -12.42 1.17 -32.00
N SER A 617 -12.97 0.26 -31.21
CA SER A 617 -14.40 -0.05 -31.20
C SER A 617 -14.95 0.23 -29.80
N HIS A 618 -16.14 0.81 -29.73
CA HIS A 618 -16.85 1.08 -28.49
C HIS A 618 -18.32 0.72 -28.60
N THR A 619 -18.97 0.44 -27.49
CA THR A 619 -20.39 0.15 -27.39
C THR A 619 -20.99 0.95 -26.25
N TYR A 620 -21.99 1.78 -26.54
CA TYR A 620 -22.77 2.44 -25.50
C TYR A 620 -23.90 1.51 -25.07
N PHE A 621 -23.90 1.10 -23.82
CA PHE A 621 -24.97 0.23 -23.29
C PHE A 621 -26.12 1.00 -22.68
N LEU A 622 -25.95 2.29 -22.41
CA LEU A 622 -26.91 3.21 -21.84
C LEU A 622 -26.83 4.56 -22.57
N GLY A 623 -27.83 5.40 -22.41
CA GLY A 623 -27.81 6.77 -22.93
C GLY A 623 -28.46 6.94 -24.30
N ALA A 624 -29.46 6.09 -24.61
CA ALA A 624 -30.35 6.31 -25.77
C ALA A 624 -30.88 7.77 -25.78
N GLY A 625 -30.82 8.42 -26.93
CA GLY A 625 -31.19 9.82 -27.07
C GLY A 625 -30.14 10.82 -26.58
N SER A 626 -28.98 10.35 -26.08
CA SER A 626 -27.88 11.20 -25.60
C SER A 626 -26.83 11.40 -26.69
N THR A 627 -26.10 12.53 -26.56
CA THR A 627 -24.91 12.80 -27.38
C THR A 627 -23.69 12.79 -26.46
N PHE A 628 -22.74 11.92 -26.77
CA PHE A 628 -21.47 11.84 -26.05
C PHE A 628 -20.38 12.54 -26.83
N MET A 629 -19.51 13.27 -26.11
CA MET A 629 -18.33 13.88 -26.72
C MET A 629 -17.17 12.91 -26.65
N VAL A 630 -16.81 12.37 -27.81
CA VAL A 630 -15.67 11.43 -27.92
C VAL A 630 -14.41 12.21 -28.23
N THR A 631 -13.40 12.06 -27.40
CA THR A 631 -12.12 12.74 -27.56
C THR A 631 -11.02 11.73 -27.89
N CYS A 632 -10.23 12.05 -28.92
CA CYS A 632 -9.01 11.35 -29.27
C CYS A 632 -7.81 12.23 -28.97
N THR A 633 -6.93 11.80 -28.11
CA THR A 633 -5.63 12.44 -27.82
C THR A 633 -4.53 11.69 -28.55
N ALA A 634 -3.77 12.37 -29.42
CA ALA A 634 -2.52 11.84 -30.01
C ALA A 634 -1.33 12.36 -29.24
N VAL A 635 -0.35 11.49 -28.96
CA VAL A 635 0.94 11.84 -28.32
C VAL A 635 2.11 11.30 -29.13
N ASP A 636 3.21 12.08 -29.22
CA ASP A 636 4.42 11.73 -29.95
C ASP A 636 5.47 10.96 -29.12
N GLY A 637 5.23 10.84 -27.82
CA GLY A 637 6.17 10.20 -26.88
C GLY A 637 7.40 11.03 -26.53
N ARG A 638 7.40 12.34 -26.88
CA ARG A 638 8.43 13.33 -26.54
C ARG A 638 7.88 14.53 -25.77
N GLY A 639 6.57 14.58 -25.53
CA GLY A 639 5.89 15.64 -24.80
C GLY A 639 4.91 16.46 -25.61
N GLY A 640 4.91 16.32 -26.94
CA GLY A 640 3.91 16.91 -27.82
C GLY A 640 2.61 16.09 -27.77
N SER A 641 1.49 16.80 -27.79
CA SER A 641 0.15 16.20 -27.87
C SER A 641 -0.81 17.08 -28.64
N ALA A 642 -1.84 16.48 -29.18
CA ALA A 642 -2.98 17.16 -29.81
C ALA A 642 -4.27 16.40 -29.52
N GLU A 643 -5.40 17.09 -29.52
CA GLU A 643 -6.72 16.52 -29.26
C GLU A 643 -7.69 16.86 -30.38
N ALA A 644 -8.56 15.90 -30.68
CA ALA A 644 -9.72 16.10 -31.54
C ALA A 644 -10.95 15.52 -30.84
N THR A 645 -12.09 16.18 -30.97
CA THR A 645 -13.35 15.77 -30.34
C THR A 645 -14.47 15.80 -31.36
N ILE A 646 -15.30 14.76 -31.34
CA ILE A 646 -16.53 14.72 -32.14
C ILE A 646 -17.73 14.32 -31.30
N PRO A 647 -18.93 14.79 -31.62
CA PRO A 647 -20.15 14.31 -31.03
C PRO A 647 -20.53 12.93 -31.59
N VAL A 648 -20.96 12.02 -30.71
CA VAL A 648 -21.57 10.75 -31.07
C VAL A 648 -22.98 10.73 -30.52
N ALA A 649 -23.97 10.78 -31.41
CA ALA A 649 -25.39 10.62 -31.08
C ALA A 649 -25.71 9.14 -30.91
N VAL A 650 -26.29 8.77 -29.77
CA VAL A 650 -26.66 7.37 -29.48
C VAL A 650 -28.16 7.18 -29.68
N GLU A 651 -28.55 6.46 -30.74
CA GLU A 651 -29.91 6.12 -31.00
C GLU A 651 -30.42 4.92 -30.18
N GLY A 652 -31.71 4.85 -29.94
CA GLY A 652 -32.38 3.73 -29.26
C GLY A 652 -33.69 4.16 -28.63
N SER A 653 -34.35 3.24 -27.93
CA SER A 653 -35.58 3.53 -27.17
C SER A 653 -35.24 4.43 -25.98
N ASP A 654 -36.19 5.25 -25.53
CA ASP A 654 -36.10 6.07 -24.33
C ASP A 654 -35.65 5.20 -23.14
N ASP A 655 -34.51 5.58 -22.54
CA ASP A 655 -33.99 4.87 -21.36
C ASP A 655 -34.84 5.22 -20.12
N PRO A 656 -35.55 4.23 -19.53
CA PRO A 656 -36.49 4.48 -18.43
C PRO A 656 -35.82 5.02 -17.17
N ILE A 657 -34.51 5.00 -17.09
CA ILE A 657 -33.72 5.61 -15.97
C ILE A 657 -33.23 7.02 -16.32
N ASN A 658 -33.61 7.62 -17.41
CA ASN A 658 -33.32 9.02 -17.72
C ASN A 658 -34.46 9.96 -17.29
N SER A 659 -35.65 9.44 -16.99
CA SER A 659 -36.80 10.22 -16.51
C SER A 659 -37.27 9.72 -15.14
N TRP A 660 -37.42 10.65 -14.18
CA TRP A 660 -37.82 10.34 -12.82
C TRP A 660 -39.06 11.14 -12.47
N THR A 661 -40.10 10.43 -12.05
CA THR A 661 -41.33 11.05 -11.47
C THR A 661 -41.00 11.42 -10.00
N GLN A 662 -41.27 12.66 -9.66
CA GLN A 662 -41.03 13.17 -8.32
C GLN A 662 -42.33 13.23 -7.52
N THR A 663 -42.31 12.69 -6.29
CA THR A 663 -43.37 12.83 -5.29
C THR A 663 -42.75 13.35 -3.98
N THR A 664 -43.40 14.27 -3.32
CA THR A 664 -43.01 14.78 -1.99
C THR A 664 -44.11 14.49 -1.01
N LEU A 665 -43.79 13.75 0.06
CA LEU A 665 -44.72 13.48 1.14
C LEU A 665 -44.56 14.55 2.24
N SER A 666 -45.63 15.31 2.49
CA SER A 666 -45.63 16.34 3.54
C SER A 666 -45.54 15.68 4.93
N ASP A 667 -44.93 16.40 5.88
CA ASP A 667 -44.80 16.01 7.29
C ASP A 667 -44.09 14.66 7.56
N THR A 668 -43.13 14.30 6.72
CA THR A 668 -42.40 13.01 6.83
C THR A 668 -40.93 13.15 7.19
N GLY A 669 -40.35 14.36 7.13
CA GLY A 669 -38.91 14.55 7.40
C GLY A 669 -38.03 13.96 6.30
N ASN A 670 -36.81 13.54 6.67
CA ASN A 670 -35.84 12.97 5.72
C ASN A 670 -36.00 11.45 5.70
N PHE A 671 -36.10 10.88 4.51
CA PHE A 671 -36.00 9.43 4.32
C PHE A 671 -34.53 9.02 4.23
N SER A 672 -34.17 7.89 4.84
CA SER A 672 -32.82 7.35 4.93
C SER A 672 -32.65 6.06 4.16
N PHE A 673 -33.71 5.29 3.97
CA PHE A 673 -33.69 4.01 3.28
C PHE A 673 -34.91 3.82 2.37
N ALA A 674 -34.78 2.93 1.40
CA ALA A 674 -35.85 2.33 0.64
C ALA A 674 -35.69 0.80 0.62
N ALA A 675 -36.77 0.06 0.70
CA ALA A 675 -36.79 -1.39 0.63
C ALA A 675 -37.97 -1.88 -0.19
N PHE A 676 -37.85 -3.08 -0.79
CA PHE A 676 -38.92 -3.76 -1.51
C PHE A 676 -38.97 -5.24 -1.13
N GLY A 677 -40.16 -5.75 -0.92
CA GLY A 677 -40.41 -7.17 -0.66
C GLY A 677 -41.91 -7.44 -0.63
N ASP A 678 -42.31 -8.69 -0.80
CA ASP A 678 -43.73 -9.13 -0.76
C ASP A 678 -44.66 -8.22 -1.59
N GLY A 679 -44.16 -7.70 -2.75
CA GLY A 679 -44.93 -6.80 -3.61
C GLY A 679 -45.17 -5.40 -3.06
N GLN A 680 -44.42 -4.95 -2.08
CA GLN A 680 -44.56 -3.64 -1.46
C GLN A 680 -43.22 -2.90 -1.31
N PHE A 681 -43.25 -1.59 -1.57
CA PHE A 681 -42.19 -0.67 -1.21
C PHE A 681 -42.39 -0.10 0.21
N LEU A 682 -41.29 0.08 0.91
CA LEU A 682 -41.24 0.74 2.23
C LEU A 682 -40.09 1.77 2.20
N VAL A 683 -40.38 2.98 2.63
CA VAL A 683 -39.37 4.01 2.85
C VAL A 683 -39.45 4.52 4.27
N GLY A 684 -38.32 4.92 4.87
CA GLY A 684 -38.36 5.41 6.23
C GLY A 684 -37.12 6.25 6.59
N GLY A 685 -37.20 6.92 7.77
CA GLY A 685 -36.17 7.83 8.18
C GLY A 685 -36.37 8.56 9.50
N ASP A 686 -36.22 9.90 9.48
CA ASP A 686 -36.26 10.76 10.65
C ASP A 686 -37.55 10.64 11.42
N GLY A 687 -37.50 10.74 12.77
CA GLY A 687 -38.66 10.73 13.64
C GLY A 687 -39.44 9.42 13.64
N GLY A 688 -38.85 8.32 13.15
CA GLY A 688 -39.54 7.03 13.01
C GLY A 688 -40.57 7.00 11.88
N THR A 689 -40.54 7.95 10.98
CA THR A 689 -41.49 8.04 9.86
C THR A 689 -41.31 6.88 8.90
N LEU A 690 -42.45 6.28 8.52
CA LEU A 690 -42.54 5.21 7.53
C LEU A 690 -43.62 5.53 6.49
N ALA A 691 -43.33 5.30 5.23
CA ALA A 691 -44.32 5.34 4.14
C ALA A 691 -44.23 4.09 3.27
N LYS A 692 -45.34 3.67 2.70
CA LYS A 692 -45.45 2.45 1.92
C LYS A 692 -46.20 2.67 0.62
N ARG A 693 -45.97 1.78 -0.35
CA ARG A 693 -46.70 1.69 -1.58
C ARG A 693 -46.71 0.24 -2.06
N ASP A 694 -47.89 -0.26 -2.39
CA ASP A 694 -48.04 -1.59 -3.00
C ASP A 694 -47.62 -1.54 -4.49
N ALA A 695 -47.08 -2.62 -5.01
CA ALA A 695 -46.74 -2.76 -6.41
C ALA A 695 -47.96 -2.49 -7.27
N GLY A 696 -47.78 -1.71 -8.35
CA GLY A 696 -48.89 -1.29 -9.24
C GLY A 696 -49.79 -0.20 -8.66
N ALA A 697 -49.69 0.19 -7.39
CA ALA A 697 -50.48 1.28 -6.83
C ALA A 697 -50.00 2.66 -7.29
N ALA A 698 -50.91 3.61 -7.46
CA ALA A 698 -50.65 4.94 -8.02
C ALA A 698 -50.06 5.93 -6.99
N GLY A 699 -50.08 5.63 -5.70
CA GLY A 699 -49.70 6.62 -4.67
C GLY A 699 -49.06 6.02 -3.43
N TRP A 700 -48.34 6.88 -2.68
CA TRP A 700 -47.71 6.59 -1.43
C TRP A 700 -48.64 6.89 -0.26
N ALA A 701 -48.61 6.07 0.78
CA ALA A 701 -49.37 6.26 2.03
C ALA A 701 -48.43 6.21 3.23
N LYS A 702 -48.72 6.95 4.31
CA LYS A 702 -48.05 6.78 5.60
C LYS A 702 -48.30 5.35 6.08
N ALA A 703 -47.25 4.67 6.53
CA ALA A 703 -47.34 3.27 6.93
C ALA A 703 -47.91 3.07 8.35
N GLY A 704 -48.31 4.15 9.03
CA GLY A 704 -48.79 4.17 10.43
C GLY A 704 -47.72 4.64 11.42
N ASP A 705 -48.05 4.61 12.70
CA ASP A 705 -47.10 4.95 13.78
C ASP A 705 -46.13 3.80 13.95
N SER A 706 -44.84 4.04 13.74
CA SER A 706 -43.77 3.05 13.91
C SER A 706 -43.53 2.63 15.38
N GLY A 707 -44.17 3.28 16.35
CA GLY A 707 -43.92 3.07 17.78
C GLY A 707 -42.64 3.70 18.28
N THR A 708 -41.91 4.48 17.43
CA THR A 708 -40.68 5.15 17.82
C THR A 708 -40.58 6.54 17.20
N LYS A 709 -39.89 7.44 17.93
CA LYS A 709 -39.46 8.76 17.41
C LYS A 709 -37.97 8.74 16.96
N ARG A 710 -37.31 7.59 17.05
CA ARG A 710 -35.89 7.43 16.67
C ARG A 710 -35.75 7.38 15.15
N ARG A 711 -34.64 7.84 14.67
CA ARG A 711 -34.30 7.73 13.23
C ARG A 711 -34.12 6.27 12.84
N LEU A 712 -34.72 5.88 11.74
CA LEU A 712 -34.60 4.58 11.09
C LEU A 712 -33.65 4.68 9.91
N PHE A 713 -32.76 3.69 9.73
CA PHE A 713 -31.69 3.70 8.73
C PHE A 713 -31.84 2.61 7.68
N GLY A 714 -32.40 1.45 8.03
CA GLY A 714 -32.56 0.32 7.15
C GLY A 714 -33.91 -0.35 7.33
N GLY A 715 -34.34 -1.10 6.33
CA GLY A 715 -35.59 -1.82 6.38
C GLY A 715 -35.63 -3.04 5.46
N ALA A 716 -36.42 -4.05 5.86
CA ALA A 716 -36.65 -5.28 5.11
C ALA A 716 -38.09 -5.69 5.12
N ILE A 717 -38.53 -6.34 4.04
CA ILE A 717 -39.88 -6.94 3.90
C ILE A 717 -39.69 -8.38 3.41
N ALA A 718 -40.17 -9.34 4.19
CA ALA A 718 -40.15 -10.76 3.80
C ALA A 718 -41.14 -11.57 4.64
N GLY A 719 -41.82 -12.54 4.02
CA GLY A 719 -42.69 -13.50 4.69
C GLY A 719 -43.87 -12.86 5.46
N GLY A 720 -44.40 -11.77 4.94
CA GLY A 720 -45.42 -10.97 5.59
C GLY A 720 -44.96 -10.08 6.73
N MET A 721 -43.65 -10.10 7.02
CA MET A 721 -43.03 -9.24 8.01
C MET A 721 -42.44 -7.99 7.36
N ARG A 722 -42.63 -6.84 8.02
CA ARG A 722 -41.99 -5.56 7.66
C ARG A 722 -41.22 -5.11 8.86
N LEU A 723 -39.92 -4.85 8.66
CA LEU A 723 -38.98 -4.38 9.68
C LEU A 723 -38.36 -3.06 9.27
N ALA A 724 -38.08 -2.23 10.30
CA ALA A 724 -37.16 -1.13 10.14
C ALA A 724 -36.29 -1.02 11.40
N VAL A 725 -34.98 -0.73 11.19
CA VAL A 725 -33.97 -0.65 12.25
C VAL A 725 -33.36 0.74 12.34
N GLY A 726 -32.86 1.12 13.53
CA GLY A 726 -32.37 2.46 13.73
C GLY A 726 -31.58 2.72 15.01
N TRP A 727 -31.56 3.98 15.44
CA TRP A 727 -30.85 4.42 16.62
C TRP A 727 -31.24 3.71 17.93
N PHE A 728 -30.24 3.47 18.79
CA PHE A 728 -30.41 2.92 20.14
C PHE A 728 -31.19 1.60 20.16
N GLY A 729 -30.91 0.71 19.21
CA GLY A 729 -31.57 -0.59 19.10
C GLY A 729 -33.07 -0.50 18.76
N ALA A 730 -33.48 0.58 18.07
CA ALA A 730 -34.85 0.63 17.54
C ALA A 730 -35.02 -0.46 16.49
N VAL A 731 -35.88 -1.43 16.74
CA VAL A 731 -36.37 -2.40 15.77
C VAL A 731 -37.89 -2.32 15.81
N THR A 732 -38.49 -1.84 14.75
CA THR A 732 -39.95 -1.76 14.63
C THR A 732 -40.46 -2.79 13.63
N VAL A 733 -41.54 -3.46 13.97
CA VAL A 733 -42.04 -4.63 13.25
C VAL A 733 -43.54 -4.49 12.99
N SER A 734 -43.95 -4.83 11.77
CA SER A 734 -45.37 -4.99 11.41
C SER A 734 -45.56 -6.35 10.73
N LYS A 735 -46.48 -7.16 11.26
CA LYS A 735 -46.80 -8.49 10.72
C LYS A 735 -48.08 -8.47 9.93
N ASN A 736 -48.08 -9.03 8.73
CA ASN A 736 -49.22 -9.14 7.81
C ASN A 736 -49.97 -7.82 7.60
N GLY A 737 -49.25 -6.68 7.57
CA GLY A 737 -49.88 -5.37 7.42
C GLY A 737 -50.52 -4.79 8.67
N GLY A 738 -50.40 -5.45 9.83
CA GLY A 738 -50.88 -4.96 11.11
C GLY A 738 -50.14 -3.74 11.65
N ALA A 739 -50.55 -3.27 12.82
CA ALA A 739 -49.90 -2.12 13.47
C ALA A 739 -48.41 -2.39 13.74
N TRP A 740 -47.58 -1.34 13.58
CA TRP A 740 -46.17 -1.39 13.94
C TRP A 740 -45.98 -1.44 15.44
N ARG A 741 -44.97 -2.16 15.89
CA ARG A 741 -44.59 -2.25 17.31
C ARG A 741 -43.07 -2.39 17.44
N LEU A 742 -42.54 -1.92 18.56
CA LEU A 742 -41.13 -2.13 18.89
C LEU A 742 -40.89 -3.58 19.33
N ALA A 743 -39.86 -4.21 18.80
CA ALA A 743 -39.32 -5.47 19.30
C ALA A 743 -38.74 -5.28 20.70
N LYS A 744 -38.81 -6.32 21.55
CA LYS A 744 -38.36 -6.30 22.94
C LYS A 744 -37.00 -6.99 23.08
N GLY A 745 -36.19 -6.54 24.06
CA GLY A 745 -34.93 -7.22 24.38
C GLY A 745 -33.80 -6.99 23.36
N VAL A 746 -33.91 -5.98 22.52
CA VAL A 746 -32.86 -5.60 21.57
C VAL A 746 -31.77 -4.82 22.30
N GLU A 747 -30.50 -5.14 22.06
CA GLU A 747 -29.39 -4.38 22.62
C GLU A 747 -29.49 -2.90 22.22
N LEU A 748 -29.11 -1.98 23.14
CA LEU A 748 -29.12 -0.53 22.90
C LEU A 748 -27.94 -0.08 21.99
N VAL A 749 -27.78 -0.73 20.86
CA VAL A 749 -26.75 -0.41 19.84
C VAL A 749 -27.43 0.19 18.62
N ASN A 750 -26.78 1.14 17.95
CA ASN A 750 -27.31 1.65 16.70
C ASN A 750 -27.23 0.55 15.63
N LEU A 751 -28.38 0.24 15.04
CA LEU A 751 -28.49 -0.64 13.87
C LEU A 751 -28.65 0.24 12.64
N GLU A 752 -27.87 -0.06 11.59
CA GLU A 752 -27.81 0.76 10.38
C GLU A 752 -28.58 0.13 9.22
N ASP A 753 -28.56 -1.19 9.12
CA ASP A 753 -29.26 -1.90 8.05
C ASP A 753 -29.75 -3.26 8.48
N VAL A 754 -30.75 -3.78 7.74
CA VAL A 754 -31.33 -5.11 7.93
C VAL A 754 -31.76 -5.71 6.60
N ILE A 755 -31.40 -6.98 6.40
CA ILE A 755 -31.86 -7.80 5.27
C ILE A 755 -32.57 -9.07 5.76
N HIS A 756 -33.27 -9.78 4.86
CA HIS A 756 -33.72 -11.15 5.04
C HIS A 756 -32.98 -12.06 4.06
N ASP A 757 -32.38 -13.14 4.54
CA ASP A 757 -31.53 -14.04 3.75
C ASP A 757 -32.30 -15.25 3.14
N GLY A 758 -33.60 -15.32 3.35
CA GLY A 758 -34.43 -16.45 3.00
C GLY A 758 -34.90 -17.22 4.23
N ASP A 759 -34.07 -17.29 5.29
CA ASP A 759 -34.36 -18.04 6.52
C ASP A 759 -34.55 -17.13 7.75
N GLN A 760 -33.81 -16.00 7.82
CA GLN A 760 -33.79 -15.11 8.96
C GLN A 760 -33.48 -13.66 8.60
N PHE A 761 -33.74 -12.75 9.52
CA PHE A 761 -33.32 -11.36 9.42
C PHE A 761 -31.90 -11.20 9.98
N ILE A 762 -31.06 -10.40 9.29
CA ILE A 762 -29.71 -10.06 9.66
C ILE A 762 -29.56 -8.55 9.68
N ALA A 763 -29.23 -7.99 10.84
CA ALA A 763 -29.00 -6.56 11.02
C ALA A 763 -27.53 -6.30 11.34
N VAL A 764 -26.99 -5.17 10.88
CA VAL A 764 -25.62 -4.72 11.18
C VAL A 764 -25.64 -3.34 11.80
N GLY A 765 -24.58 -3.02 12.57
CA GLY A 765 -24.56 -1.74 13.26
C GLY A 765 -23.22 -1.34 13.87
N LYS A 766 -23.31 -0.43 14.83
CA LYS A 766 -22.16 0.18 15.50
C LYS A 766 -21.31 -0.87 16.24
N THR A 767 -19.99 -0.63 16.30
CA THR A 767 -19.01 -1.52 16.97
C THR A 767 -18.97 -2.94 16.40
N GLY A 768 -19.22 -3.08 15.09
CA GLY A 768 -19.15 -4.38 14.41
C GLY A 768 -20.25 -5.37 14.83
N LYS A 769 -21.33 -4.91 15.46
CA LYS A 769 -22.42 -5.80 15.87
C LYS A 769 -23.21 -6.33 14.69
N VAL A 770 -23.55 -7.61 14.77
CA VAL A 770 -24.42 -8.32 13.84
C VAL A 770 -25.54 -8.96 14.65
N GLY A 771 -26.78 -8.57 14.36
CA GLY A 771 -27.99 -9.15 14.96
C GLY A 771 -28.60 -10.18 14.04
N LEU A 772 -29.06 -11.30 14.59
CA LEU A 772 -29.76 -12.39 13.90
C LEU A 772 -31.12 -12.57 14.52
N SER A 773 -32.16 -12.71 13.69
CA SER A 773 -33.53 -12.94 14.16
C SER A 773 -34.32 -13.82 13.19
N PRO A 774 -34.90 -14.93 13.63
CA PRO A 774 -35.74 -15.79 12.80
C PRO A 774 -37.16 -15.21 12.58
N ASP A 775 -37.59 -14.28 13.42
CA ASP A 775 -38.97 -13.79 13.48
C ASP A 775 -39.07 -12.25 13.46
N GLY A 776 -37.95 -11.52 13.36
CA GLY A 776 -37.86 -10.07 13.45
C GLY A 776 -38.13 -9.47 14.83
N GLU A 777 -38.56 -10.28 15.82
CA GLU A 777 -38.93 -9.86 17.18
C GLU A 777 -37.90 -10.27 18.23
N THR A 778 -37.30 -11.46 18.06
CA THR A 778 -36.28 -12.02 18.96
C THR A 778 -34.90 -11.92 18.30
N TRP A 779 -33.98 -11.20 18.94
CA TRP A 779 -32.68 -10.91 18.37
C TRP A 779 -31.53 -11.51 19.20
N THR A 780 -30.57 -12.10 18.50
CA THR A 780 -29.29 -12.56 19.06
C THR A 780 -28.18 -11.76 18.44
N PHE A 781 -27.36 -11.07 19.26
CA PHE A 781 -26.25 -10.25 18.77
C PHE A 781 -24.91 -10.97 18.87
N ARG A 782 -24.05 -10.74 17.91
CA ARG A 782 -22.70 -11.27 17.80
C ARG A 782 -21.72 -10.19 17.33
N ASP A 783 -20.45 -10.40 17.61
CA ASP A 783 -19.38 -9.54 17.11
C ASP A 783 -18.87 -10.07 15.76
N SER A 784 -18.71 -9.19 14.81
CA SER A 784 -18.15 -9.51 13.49
C SER A 784 -16.62 -9.62 13.46
N GLY A 785 -15.97 -9.36 14.60
CA GLY A 785 -14.49 -9.33 14.68
C GLY A 785 -13.85 -7.99 14.25
N THR A 786 -14.66 -6.96 13.99
CA THR A 786 -14.21 -5.57 13.78
C THR A 786 -14.91 -4.62 14.74
N ASP A 787 -14.25 -3.53 15.11
CA ASP A 787 -14.86 -2.44 15.89
C ASP A 787 -15.47 -1.34 15.00
N ALA A 788 -15.40 -1.50 13.69
CA ALA A 788 -15.94 -0.55 12.73
C ALA A 788 -17.45 -0.43 12.87
N TRP A 789 -17.96 0.73 12.56
CA TRP A 789 -19.40 0.93 12.42
C TRP A 789 -19.86 0.37 11.09
N LEU A 790 -20.49 -0.82 11.08
CA LEU A 790 -21.06 -1.44 9.90
C LEU A 790 -22.32 -0.70 9.47
N LYS A 791 -22.39 -0.33 8.20
CA LYS A 791 -23.41 0.55 7.62
C LYS A 791 -24.46 -0.18 6.81
N HIS A 792 -24.07 -1.21 6.09
CA HIS A 792 -24.96 -1.93 5.19
C HIS A 792 -24.52 -3.39 5.05
N VAL A 793 -25.47 -4.27 4.76
CA VAL A 793 -25.22 -5.70 4.52
C VAL A 793 -25.99 -6.20 3.32
N THR A 794 -25.40 -7.13 2.56
CA THR A 794 -26.03 -7.82 1.43
C THR A 794 -25.64 -9.30 1.39
N ILE A 795 -26.35 -10.09 0.59
CA ILE A 795 -26.08 -11.51 0.38
C ILE A 795 -26.18 -11.85 -1.10
N ASP A 796 -25.33 -12.80 -1.58
CA ASP A 796 -25.31 -13.30 -2.95
C ASP A 796 -25.90 -14.72 -3.11
N GLY A 797 -26.71 -15.18 -2.14
CA GLY A 797 -27.18 -16.58 -2.08
C GLY A 797 -26.24 -17.55 -1.39
N GLY A 798 -25.06 -17.08 -0.91
CA GLY A 798 -24.10 -17.91 -0.19
C GLY A 798 -23.00 -17.14 0.53
N THR A 799 -22.76 -15.89 0.14
CA THR A 799 -21.78 -15.02 0.78
C THR A 799 -22.43 -13.72 1.23
N TYR A 800 -22.37 -13.46 2.51
CA TYR A 800 -22.74 -12.16 3.10
C TYR A 800 -21.57 -11.20 2.97
N ALA A 801 -21.84 -9.95 2.66
CA ALA A 801 -20.88 -8.85 2.70
C ALA A 801 -21.48 -7.68 3.50
N ALA A 802 -20.76 -7.19 4.50
CA ALA A 802 -21.11 -5.98 5.23
C ALA A 802 -19.98 -4.96 5.14
N VAL A 803 -20.35 -3.69 4.99
CA VAL A 803 -19.43 -2.58 4.78
C VAL A 803 -19.60 -1.51 5.86
N GLY A 804 -18.55 -0.68 6.07
CA GLY A 804 -18.64 0.33 7.12
C GLY A 804 -17.52 1.37 7.12
N THR A 805 -17.42 2.04 8.26
CA THR A 805 -16.43 3.12 8.47
C THR A 805 -15.00 2.64 8.25
N ARG A 806 -14.09 3.55 7.91
CA ARG A 806 -12.66 3.28 7.66
C ARG A 806 -12.41 2.32 6.49
N GLY A 807 -13.36 2.23 5.54
CA GLY A 807 -13.24 1.32 4.40
C GLY A 807 -13.41 -0.16 4.77
N THR A 808 -13.93 -0.45 5.96
CA THR A 808 -14.10 -1.82 6.44
C THR A 808 -15.09 -2.59 5.56
N ILE A 809 -14.71 -3.81 5.20
CA ILE A 809 -15.60 -4.84 4.62
C ILE A 809 -15.38 -6.14 5.37
N VAL A 810 -16.44 -6.73 5.86
CA VAL A 810 -16.45 -8.09 6.43
C VAL A 810 -17.32 -9.00 5.61
N THR A 811 -16.94 -10.26 5.44
CA THR A 811 -17.75 -11.26 4.73
C THR A 811 -17.92 -12.52 5.55
N SER A 812 -19.04 -13.20 5.32
CA SER A 812 -19.38 -14.45 5.98
C SER A 812 -20.04 -15.43 5.00
N THR A 813 -19.93 -16.72 5.23
CA THR A 813 -20.65 -17.76 4.48
C THR A 813 -21.82 -18.35 5.27
N ASN A 814 -22.06 -17.88 6.51
CA ASN A 814 -23.10 -18.42 7.38
C ASN A 814 -23.78 -17.36 8.26
N GLY A 815 -23.47 -16.06 8.04
CA GLY A 815 -24.03 -14.94 8.82
C GLY A 815 -23.54 -14.83 10.26
N THR A 816 -22.81 -15.83 10.79
CA THR A 816 -22.40 -15.89 12.19
C THR A 816 -20.92 -15.68 12.41
N LYS A 817 -20.07 -16.15 11.49
CA LYS A 817 -18.61 -15.99 11.55
C LYS A 817 -18.19 -15.11 10.38
N TRP A 818 -17.65 -13.94 10.70
CA TRP A 818 -17.26 -12.94 9.73
C TRP A 818 -15.75 -12.87 9.60
N THR A 819 -15.28 -12.43 8.44
CA THR A 819 -13.86 -12.26 8.14
C THR A 819 -13.67 -10.89 7.49
N GLU A 820 -12.81 -10.06 8.08
CA GLU A 820 -12.46 -8.77 7.52
C GLU A 820 -11.66 -8.93 6.23
N ARG A 821 -11.96 -8.08 5.25
CA ARG A 821 -11.34 -8.09 3.92
C ARG A 821 -10.48 -6.86 3.70
N ASN A 822 -9.40 -7.04 2.99
CA ASN A 822 -8.58 -5.91 2.57
C ASN A 822 -9.32 -5.11 1.51
N THR A 823 -9.41 -3.80 1.73
CA THR A 823 -10.05 -2.86 0.82
C THR A 823 -9.05 -1.79 0.35
N PRO A 824 -9.17 -1.26 -0.87
CA PRO A 824 -8.24 -0.25 -1.41
C PRO A 824 -8.60 1.18 -0.95
N THR A 825 -9.25 1.35 0.19
CA THR A 825 -9.68 2.67 0.69
C THR A 825 -9.79 2.70 2.21
N LEU A 826 -9.57 3.88 2.78
CA LEU A 826 -9.94 4.22 4.15
C LEU A 826 -11.19 5.10 4.21
N SER A 827 -11.76 5.46 3.05
CA SER A 827 -13.03 6.17 3.00
C SER A 827 -14.14 5.28 3.56
N GLY A 828 -15.03 5.84 4.38
CA GLY A 828 -16.20 5.12 4.86
C GLY A 828 -17.04 4.62 3.68
N LEU A 829 -17.48 3.38 3.81
CA LEU A 829 -18.42 2.75 2.88
C LEU A 829 -19.81 2.78 3.51
N GLU A 830 -20.79 3.23 2.75
CA GLU A 830 -22.16 3.45 3.25
C GLU A 830 -23.12 2.32 2.85
N SER A 831 -22.94 1.75 1.65
CA SER A 831 -23.82 0.69 1.15
C SER A 831 -23.07 -0.33 0.30
N VAL A 832 -23.64 -1.53 0.19
CA VAL A 832 -23.16 -2.64 -0.64
C VAL A 832 -24.33 -3.40 -1.26
N ALA A 833 -24.25 -3.67 -2.57
CA ALA A 833 -25.21 -4.48 -3.30
C ALA A 833 -24.53 -5.64 -4.00
N PHE A 834 -25.32 -6.68 -4.31
CA PHE A 834 -24.88 -7.77 -5.17
C PHE A 834 -25.79 -7.86 -6.39
N GLY A 835 -25.18 -8.03 -7.54
CA GLY A 835 -25.89 -8.22 -8.80
C GLY A 835 -24.92 -8.56 -9.92
N ASN A 836 -25.40 -9.19 -10.96
CA ASN A 836 -24.59 -9.56 -12.12
C ASN A 836 -23.28 -10.28 -11.73
N SER A 837 -23.39 -11.21 -10.75
CA SER A 837 -22.26 -11.98 -10.17
C SER A 837 -21.16 -11.10 -9.56
N ARG A 838 -21.50 -9.93 -9.03
CA ARG A 838 -20.57 -8.95 -8.47
C ARG A 838 -21.13 -8.22 -7.27
N PHE A 839 -20.29 -8.05 -6.25
CA PHE A 839 -20.53 -7.11 -5.18
C PHE A 839 -20.06 -5.72 -5.61
N VAL A 840 -20.83 -4.69 -5.25
CA VAL A 840 -20.49 -3.28 -5.41
C VAL A 840 -20.71 -2.56 -4.11
N ALA A 841 -19.71 -1.86 -3.60
CA ALA A 841 -19.80 -1.03 -2.41
C ALA A 841 -19.55 0.44 -2.74
N VAL A 842 -20.33 1.32 -2.14
CA VAL A 842 -20.25 2.78 -2.38
C VAL A 842 -20.08 3.54 -1.08
N GLY A 843 -19.55 4.77 -1.14
CA GLY A 843 -19.35 5.56 0.08
C GLY A 843 -18.81 6.98 -0.15
N PHE A 844 -18.09 7.47 0.85
CA PHE A 844 -17.62 8.85 0.93
C PHE A 844 -16.71 9.23 -0.23
N LYS A 845 -16.74 10.49 -0.63
CA LYS A 845 -15.92 11.08 -1.69
C LYS A 845 -16.05 10.36 -3.04
N GLY A 846 -17.24 9.85 -3.34
CA GLY A 846 -17.51 9.12 -4.59
C GLY A 846 -16.81 7.78 -4.66
N THR A 847 -16.41 7.20 -3.53
CA THR A 847 -15.78 5.88 -3.49
C THR A 847 -16.74 4.82 -4.03
N ILE A 848 -16.27 4.03 -5.00
CA ILE A 848 -16.92 2.80 -5.45
C ILE A 848 -15.89 1.68 -5.46
N LEU A 849 -16.23 0.55 -4.86
CA LEU A 849 -15.46 -0.69 -4.90
C LEU A 849 -16.31 -1.79 -5.51
N TYR A 850 -15.67 -2.72 -6.22
CA TYR A 850 -16.34 -3.92 -6.69
C TYR A 850 -15.53 -5.19 -6.38
N SER A 851 -16.23 -6.34 -6.31
CA SER A 851 -15.62 -7.64 -6.09
C SER A 851 -16.41 -8.74 -6.76
N ASP A 852 -15.74 -9.63 -7.51
CA ASP A 852 -16.38 -10.80 -8.17
C ASP A 852 -16.52 -12.01 -7.22
N ASN A 853 -16.02 -11.92 -5.97
CA ASN A 853 -16.02 -13.06 -5.03
C ASN A 853 -16.16 -12.67 -3.56
N GLY A 854 -16.41 -11.41 -3.23
CA GLY A 854 -16.47 -10.88 -1.87
C GLY A 854 -15.14 -10.86 -1.10
N GLN A 855 -14.09 -11.48 -1.64
CA GLN A 855 -12.80 -11.59 -0.93
C GLN A 855 -11.82 -10.50 -1.34
N ARG A 856 -11.85 -10.10 -2.59
CA ARG A 856 -10.97 -9.09 -3.17
C ARG A 856 -11.79 -7.95 -3.75
N TRP A 857 -11.50 -6.75 -3.28
CA TRP A 857 -12.18 -5.53 -3.67
C TRP A 857 -11.26 -4.62 -4.50
N ILE A 858 -11.82 -3.99 -5.52
CA ILE A 858 -11.11 -3.17 -6.49
C ILE A 858 -11.85 -1.86 -6.61
N ALA A 859 -11.13 -0.74 -6.68
CA ALA A 859 -11.74 0.57 -6.85
C ALA A 859 -12.21 0.79 -8.30
N ALA A 860 -13.40 1.36 -8.45
CA ALA A 860 -13.94 1.84 -9.70
C ALA A 860 -13.97 3.38 -9.72
N LYS A 861 -13.97 3.98 -10.92
CA LYS A 861 -14.15 5.42 -11.07
C LYS A 861 -15.65 5.75 -11.07
N SER A 862 -16.08 6.56 -10.11
CA SER A 862 -17.47 7.03 -10.03
C SER A 862 -17.77 8.25 -10.89
N GLY A 863 -16.74 8.99 -11.31
CA GLY A 863 -16.92 10.29 -11.99
C GLY A 863 -17.41 11.42 -11.08
N THR A 864 -17.50 11.20 -9.75
CA THR A 864 -17.97 12.20 -8.78
C THR A 864 -17.10 12.23 -7.52
N LYS A 865 -17.13 13.34 -6.77
CA LYS A 865 -16.60 13.47 -5.41
C LYS A 865 -17.70 13.53 -4.36
N GLU A 866 -18.94 13.46 -4.76
CA GLU A 866 -20.10 13.49 -3.86
C GLU A 866 -20.18 12.21 -3.03
N TRP A 867 -20.78 12.30 -1.86
CA TRP A 867 -21.03 11.12 -1.04
C TRP A 867 -22.09 10.26 -1.72
N LEU A 868 -21.80 8.98 -1.87
CA LEU A 868 -22.73 7.96 -2.31
C LEU A 868 -23.30 7.29 -1.07
N ASN A 869 -24.60 7.43 -0.88
CA ASN A 869 -25.28 6.98 0.34
C ASN A 869 -25.80 5.56 0.23
N ASP A 870 -26.24 5.16 -0.97
CA ASP A 870 -26.82 3.84 -1.17
C ASP A 870 -26.59 3.32 -2.59
N VAL A 871 -26.63 1.98 -2.75
CA VAL A 871 -26.55 1.29 -4.03
C VAL A 871 -27.43 0.05 -4.01
N THR A 872 -28.16 -0.17 -5.11
CA THR A 872 -28.95 -1.39 -5.32
C THR A 872 -28.71 -1.94 -6.72
N PHE A 873 -29.12 -3.19 -6.93
CA PHE A 873 -29.12 -3.83 -8.25
C PHE A 873 -30.53 -4.34 -8.58
N GLY A 874 -30.96 -4.09 -9.80
CA GLY A 874 -32.23 -4.61 -10.28
C GLY A 874 -32.40 -4.34 -11.78
N GLY A 875 -33.18 -5.16 -12.46
CA GLY A 875 -33.37 -5.02 -13.91
C GLY A 875 -32.08 -5.06 -14.75
N GLY A 876 -31.03 -5.74 -14.24
CA GLY A 876 -29.72 -5.81 -14.89
C GLY A 876 -28.82 -4.59 -14.66
N ILE A 877 -29.20 -3.64 -13.79
CA ILE A 877 -28.52 -2.36 -13.62
C ILE A 877 -28.21 -2.10 -12.14
N PHE A 878 -26.99 -1.66 -11.84
CA PHE A 878 -26.68 -1.03 -10.56
C PHE A 878 -27.09 0.44 -10.59
N VAL A 879 -27.74 0.88 -9.52
CA VAL A 879 -28.10 2.28 -9.29
C VAL A 879 -27.51 2.72 -7.98
N ALA A 880 -26.66 3.76 -7.99
CA ALA A 880 -26.10 4.37 -6.80
C ALA A 880 -26.59 5.81 -6.67
N VAL A 881 -26.95 6.20 -5.43
CA VAL A 881 -27.52 7.51 -5.12
C VAL A 881 -26.74 8.20 -4.01
N GLY A 882 -26.82 9.54 -3.97
CA GLY A 882 -26.02 10.25 -2.98
C GLY A 882 -26.36 11.72 -2.78
N ALA A 883 -25.40 12.44 -2.22
CA ALA A 883 -25.50 13.86 -1.94
C ALA A 883 -25.73 14.68 -3.23
N ASN A 884 -26.34 15.86 -3.08
CA ASN A 884 -26.57 16.83 -4.17
C ASN A 884 -27.26 16.20 -5.39
N GLY A 885 -28.27 15.35 -5.15
CA GLY A 885 -29.02 14.67 -6.22
C GLY A 885 -28.18 13.72 -7.06
N THR A 886 -27.02 13.29 -6.56
CA THR A 886 -26.13 12.38 -7.32
C THR A 886 -26.84 11.07 -7.59
N LEU A 887 -26.86 10.70 -8.88
CA LEU A 887 -27.43 9.47 -9.40
C LEU A 887 -26.46 8.87 -10.42
N LEU A 888 -26.00 7.67 -10.16
CA LEU A 888 -25.09 6.93 -11.02
C LEU A 888 -25.70 5.59 -11.40
N THR A 889 -25.43 5.12 -12.62
CA THR A 889 -25.84 3.80 -13.11
C THR A 889 -24.65 3.02 -13.67
N SER A 890 -24.72 1.69 -13.58
CA SER A 890 -23.71 0.81 -14.15
C SER A 890 -24.33 -0.55 -14.51
N LEU A 891 -23.93 -1.12 -15.63
CA LEU A 891 -24.32 -2.49 -16.01
C LEU A 891 -23.42 -3.54 -15.36
N ASP A 892 -22.16 -3.19 -15.14
CA ASP A 892 -21.14 -4.15 -14.74
C ASP A 892 -20.50 -3.83 -13.36
N GLY A 893 -20.95 -2.75 -12.69
CA GLY A 893 -20.39 -2.30 -11.41
C GLY A 893 -18.99 -1.70 -11.49
N LYS A 894 -18.39 -1.60 -12.68
CA LYS A 894 -17.03 -1.07 -12.92
C LYS A 894 -17.06 0.28 -13.61
N ALA A 895 -17.81 0.38 -14.73
CA ALA A 895 -18.03 1.61 -15.46
C ALA A 895 -19.32 2.28 -14.99
N TRP A 896 -19.23 3.53 -14.55
CA TRP A 896 -20.35 4.27 -13.98
C TRP A 896 -20.67 5.50 -14.79
N MET A 897 -21.95 5.70 -15.06
CA MET A 897 -22.48 6.83 -15.77
C MET A 897 -23.33 7.70 -14.85
N ARG A 898 -23.11 9.01 -14.87
CA ARG A 898 -23.94 9.97 -14.16
C ARG A 898 -25.25 10.18 -14.90
N ARG A 899 -26.37 10.15 -14.17
CA ARG A 899 -27.71 10.44 -14.67
C ARG A 899 -28.26 11.69 -14.03
N SER A 900 -29.25 12.30 -14.67
CA SER A 900 -30.01 13.39 -14.08
C SER A 900 -31.08 12.82 -13.14
N SER A 901 -31.07 13.20 -11.88
CA SER A 901 -32.15 12.90 -10.94
C SER A 901 -33.27 13.94 -10.96
N GLY A 902 -33.07 15.06 -11.67
CA GLY A 902 -34.00 16.19 -11.68
C GLY A 902 -34.03 16.99 -10.36
N THR A 903 -33.10 16.75 -9.44
CA THR A 903 -33.04 17.41 -8.13
C THR A 903 -31.61 17.59 -7.63
N GLU A 904 -31.39 18.60 -6.76
CA GLU A 904 -30.17 18.76 -5.96
C GLU A 904 -30.34 18.23 -4.53
N THR A 905 -31.55 17.76 -4.20
CA THR A 905 -31.82 17.19 -2.86
C THR A 905 -31.01 15.92 -2.65
N SER A 906 -30.41 15.77 -1.46
CA SER A 906 -29.66 14.55 -1.13
C SER A 906 -30.56 13.32 -1.11
N LEU A 907 -30.15 12.28 -1.80
CA LEU A 907 -30.83 11.01 -1.95
C LEU A 907 -30.26 10.03 -0.90
N GLY A 908 -31.12 9.41 -0.08
CA GLY A 908 -30.71 8.63 1.09
C GLY A 908 -30.70 7.13 0.87
N GLY A 909 -31.70 6.60 0.12
CA GLY A 909 -31.85 5.17 -0.12
C GLY A 909 -32.42 4.86 -1.50
N VAL A 910 -32.12 3.68 -2.05
CA VAL A 910 -32.64 3.21 -3.34
C VAL A 910 -33.03 1.72 -3.28
N ALA A 911 -34.21 1.39 -3.79
CA ALA A 911 -34.70 0.02 -3.90
C ALA A 911 -35.20 -0.26 -5.32
N PHE A 912 -35.12 -1.53 -5.73
CA PHE A 912 -35.69 -2.02 -6.98
C PHE A 912 -36.83 -2.99 -6.69
N GLY A 913 -37.94 -2.79 -7.38
CA GLY A 913 -39.09 -3.65 -7.31
C GLY A 913 -40.09 -3.27 -8.39
N ASP A 914 -41.05 -4.13 -8.69
CA ASP A 914 -42.09 -3.89 -9.69
C ASP A 914 -41.53 -3.32 -11.02
N ARG A 915 -40.30 -3.79 -11.39
CA ARG A 915 -39.54 -3.36 -12.57
C ARG A 915 -39.20 -1.87 -12.62
N ARG A 916 -39.06 -1.21 -11.45
CA ARG A 916 -38.68 0.20 -11.34
C ARG A 916 -37.79 0.44 -10.15
N PHE A 917 -37.05 1.53 -10.16
CA PHE A 917 -36.30 2.02 -9.02
C PHE A 917 -37.12 3.05 -8.26
N ILE A 918 -37.08 2.94 -6.95
CA ILE A 918 -37.61 3.94 -6.03
C ILE A 918 -36.42 4.50 -5.25
N ILE A 919 -36.29 5.83 -5.24
CA ILE A 919 -35.28 6.54 -4.48
C ILE A 919 -35.92 7.40 -3.41
N ALA A 920 -35.48 7.21 -2.17
CA ALA A 920 -35.91 7.98 -1.02
C ALA A 920 -34.90 9.09 -0.71
N GLY A 921 -35.34 10.30 -0.44
CA GLY A 921 -34.49 11.47 -0.23
C GLY A 921 -34.90 12.33 0.95
N ARG A 922 -34.18 13.43 1.11
CA ARG A 922 -34.50 14.41 2.17
C ARG A 922 -35.79 15.14 1.89
N ALA A 923 -36.40 15.73 2.95
CA ALA A 923 -37.63 16.53 2.90
C ALA A 923 -38.82 15.76 2.29
N GLY A 924 -38.93 14.45 2.55
CA GLY A 924 -40.01 13.64 2.07
C GLY A 924 -39.99 13.31 0.57
N LEU A 925 -38.87 13.57 -0.09
CA LEU A 925 -38.70 13.33 -1.53
C LEU A 925 -38.69 11.82 -1.84
N ILE A 926 -39.43 11.43 -2.87
CA ILE A 926 -39.39 10.11 -3.48
C ILE A 926 -39.28 10.30 -4.99
N LEU A 927 -38.28 9.67 -5.61
CA LEU A 927 -38.15 9.61 -7.08
C LEU A 927 -38.48 8.20 -7.54
N GLU A 928 -39.18 8.09 -8.65
CA GLU A 928 -39.58 6.84 -9.30
C GLU A 928 -39.10 6.83 -10.76
N SER A 929 -38.37 5.79 -11.17
CA SER A 929 -37.97 5.60 -12.56
C SER A 929 -39.16 5.20 -13.45
N GLY A 930 -39.00 5.33 -14.74
CA GLY A 930 -39.87 4.62 -15.69
C GLY A 930 -39.82 3.11 -15.45
N GLN A 931 -40.80 2.39 -15.97
CA GLN A 931 -40.86 0.94 -15.81
C GLN A 931 -39.91 0.27 -16.80
N LEU A 932 -38.97 -0.54 -16.31
CA LEU A 932 -38.04 -1.30 -17.15
C LEU A 932 -38.81 -2.39 -17.92
N ALA A 933 -38.26 -2.79 -19.05
CA ALA A 933 -38.77 -3.89 -19.82
C ALA A 933 -38.95 -5.16 -18.96
N ALA A 934 -39.97 -5.93 -19.22
CA ALA A 934 -40.08 -7.23 -18.57
C ALA A 934 -38.82 -8.06 -18.89
N PRO A 935 -38.22 -8.76 -17.89
CA PRO A 935 -37.23 -9.74 -18.24
C PRO A 935 -37.76 -10.69 -19.28
N PRO A 936 -36.96 -11.11 -20.25
CA PRO A 936 -37.41 -12.09 -21.23
C PRO A 936 -37.97 -13.31 -20.49
N GLU A 937 -39.03 -13.89 -21.02
CA GLU A 937 -39.62 -15.12 -20.48
C GLU A 937 -38.52 -16.15 -20.25
N PRO A 938 -38.48 -16.80 -19.07
CA PRO A 938 -37.48 -17.82 -18.82
C PRO A 938 -37.58 -18.91 -19.89
N PRO A 939 -36.48 -19.35 -20.50
CA PRO A 939 -36.53 -20.38 -21.52
C PRO A 939 -37.08 -21.69 -20.91
N THR A 940 -37.88 -22.39 -21.63
CA THR A 940 -38.26 -23.74 -21.21
C THR A 940 -37.08 -24.68 -21.44
N LEU A 941 -36.62 -25.34 -20.39
CA LEU A 941 -35.56 -26.33 -20.46
C LEU A 941 -36.17 -27.74 -20.29
N THR A 942 -36.08 -28.54 -21.32
CA THR A 942 -36.49 -29.95 -21.26
C THR A 942 -35.26 -30.85 -21.33
N ALA A 943 -35.13 -31.77 -20.40
CA ALA A 943 -34.03 -32.75 -20.39
C ALA A 943 -34.60 -34.14 -20.74
N THR A 944 -33.97 -34.81 -21.71
CA THR A 944 -34.24 -36.17 -22.12
C THR A 944 -32.94 -36.95 -22.26
N LEU A 945 -33.01 -38.23 -22.49
CA LEU A 945 -31.82 -39.04 -22.78
C LEU A 945 -31.67 -39.22 -24.31
N ALA A 946 -30.52 -38.87 -24.82
CA ALA A 946 -30.12 -39.16 -26.21
C ALA A 946 -29.73 -40.62 -26.37
N LYS A 947 -29.64 -41.06 -27.64
CA LYS A 947 -29.17 -42.40 -27.99
C LYS A 947 -27.74 -42.60 -27.39
N GLY A 948 -27.58 -43.58 -26.49
CA GLY A 948 -26.34 -43.76 -25.75
C GLY A 948 -26.37 -43.27 -24.27
N GLY A 949 -27.56 -42.87 -23.79
CA GLY A 949 -27.77 -42.52 -22.35
C GLY A 949 -27.24 -41.16 -21.89
N LYS A 950 -26.79 -40.31 -22.82
CA LYS A 950 -26.33 -38.98 -22.50
C LYS A 950 -27.51 -38.00 -22.38
N PRO A 951 -27.46 -37.00 -21.44
CA PRO A 951 -28.51 -36.00 -21.34
C PRO A 951 -28.59 -35.11 -22.60
N ARG A 952 -29.79 -35.06 -23.18
CA ARG A 952 -30.16 -34.15 -24.27
C ARG A 952 -31.02 -33.04 -23.70
N LEU A 953 -30.57 -31.82 -23.81
CA LEU A 953 -31.24 -30.60 -23.34
C LEU A 953 -31.85 -29.90 -24.55
N VAL A 954 -33.12 -29.55 -24.45
CA VAL A 954 -33.85 -28.76 -25.42
C VAL A 954 -34.25 -27.43 -24.75
N ILE A 955 -33.78 -26.34 -25.31
CA ILE A 955 -34.00 -24.99 -24.81
C ILE A 955 -34.93 -24.28 -25.81
N ASP A 956 -36.12 -23.94 -25.35
CA ASP A 956 -37.07 -23.11 -26.08
C ASP A 956 -37.08 -21.73 -25.44
N GLY A 957 -36.42 -20.76 -26.07
CA GLY A 957 -36.22 -19.44 -25.56
C GLY A 957 -36.35 -18.37 -26.63
N GLN A 958 -36.35 -17.13 -26.24
CA GLN A 958 -36.54 -15.98 -27.13
C GLN A 958 -35.35 -15.86 -28.11
N GLU A 959 -35.67 -15.64 -29.39
CA GLU A 959 -34.69 -15.48 -30.46
C GLU A 959 -33.74 -14.30 -30.18
N GLY A 960 -32.44 -14.53 -30.37
CA GLY A 960 -31.39 -13.56 -30.11
C GLY A 960 -31.01 -13.37 -28.62
N GLN A 961 -31.74 -13.99 -27.69
CA GLN A 961 -31.44 -13.92 -26.26
C GLN A 961 -30.39 -14.98 -25.90
N LEU A 962 -29.34 -14.56 -25.20
CA LEU A 962 -28.34 -15.49 -24.65
C LEU A 962 -28.82 -16.15 -23.36
N TYR A 963 -28.64 -17.47 -23.28
CA TYR A 963 -28.95 -18.27 -22.10
C TYR A 963 -27.71 -19.04 -21.64
N ARG A 964 -27.48 -19.06 -20.33
CA ARG A 964 -26.43 -19.84 -19.72
C ARG A 964 -27.01 -21.14 -19.17
N ILE A 965 -26.54 -22.28 -19.68
CA ILE A 965 -26.89 -23.57 -19.11
C ILE A 965 -25.92 -23.89 -18.01
N GLU A 966 -26.44 -24.20 -16.84
CA GLU A 966 -25.67 -24.61 -15.68
C GLU A 966 -26.05 -26.02 -15.27
N VAL A 967 -25.08 -26.76 -14.73
CA VAL A 967 -25.22 -28.12 -14.24
C VAL A 967 -24.76 -28.23 -12.81
N SER A 968 -25.50 -29.02 -12.01
CA SER A 968 -25.17 -29.32 -10.64
C SER A 968 -25.39 -30.81 -10.33
N ALA A 969 -24.56 -31.38 -9.47
CA ALA A 969 -24.74 -32.73 -8.94
C ALA A 969 -25.53 -32.78 -7.62
N ASP A 970 -25.65 -31.62 -6.93
CA ASP A 970 -26.15 -31.54 -5.55
C ASP A 970 -27.18 -30.40 -5.32
N LEU A 971 -27.57 -29.70 -6.38
CA LEU A 971 -28.43 -28.51 -6.37
C LEU A 971 -27.84 -27.30 -5.60
N ARG A 972 -26.61 -27.40 -5.08
CA ARG A 972 -25.94 -26.35 -4.28
C ARG A 972 -24.82 -25.68 -5.06
N GLN A 973 -24.03 -26.44 -5.81
CA GLN A 973 -22.94 -25.92 -6.64
C GLN A 973 -23.28 -26.05 -8.10
N TRP A 974 -23.35 -24.92 -8.80
CA TRP A 974 -23.68 -24.85 -10.21
C TRP A 974 -22.47 -24.48 -11.03
N LYS A 975 -22.21 -25.21 -12.11
CA LYS A 975 -21.13 -24.95 -13.06
C LYS A 975 -21.71 -24.61 -14.41
N VAL A 976 -21.15 -23.59 -15.05
CA VAL A 976 -21.54 -23.24 -16.42
C VAL A 976 -21.14 -24.36 -17.35
N LEU A 977 -22.12 -24.92 -18.02
CA LEU A 977 -21.95 -25.96 -19.02
C LEU A 977 -21.78 -25.37 -20.41
N LYS A 978 -22.65 -24.43 -20.78
CA LYS A 978 -22.66 -23.80 -22.11
C LYS A 978 -23.43 -22.48 -22.11
N LEU A 979 -23.05 -21.57 -23.03
CA LEU A 979 -23.84 -20.43 -23.46
C LEU A 979 -24.54 -20.80 -24.78
N ILE A 980 -25.83 -20.52 -24.87
CA ILE A 980 -26.67 -20.78 -26.04
C ILE A 980 -27.44 -19.52 -26.36
N GLU A 981 -27.51 -19.16 -27.63
CA GLU A 981 -28.39 -18.12 -28.13
C GLU A 981 -29.72 -18.73 -28.53
N GLY A 982 -30.82 -18.17 -28.06
CA GLY A 982 -32.18 -18.58 -28.45
C GLY A 982 -32.42 -18.36 -29.92
N ALA A 983 -33.18 -19.24 -30.54
CA ALA A 983 -33.57 -19.16 -31.93
C ALA A 983 -35.08 -19.33 -32.09
N ALA A 984 -35.62 -18.98 -33.26
CA ALA A 984 -37.03 -19.14 -33.60
C ALA A 984 -37.54 -20.58 -33.46
N LYS A 985 -36.65 -21.54 -33.30
CA LYS A 985 -36.94 -22.95 -32.99
C LYS A 985 -36.14 -23.40 -31.79
N PRO A 986 -36.63 -24.35 -30.97
CA PRO A 986 -35.91 -24.84 -29.82
C PRO A 986 -34.50 -25.33 -30.18
N VAL A 987 -33.51 -24.90 -29.38
CA VAL A 987 -32.11 -25.24 -29.58
C VAL A 987 -31.79 -26.51 -28.81
N GLU A 988 -31.20 -27.49 -29.47
CA GLU A 988 -30.82 -28.76 -28.86
C GLU A 988 -29.33 -28.82 -28.53
N PHE A 989 -29.04 -29.41 -27.38
CA PHE A 989 -27.68 -29.59 -26.93
C PHE A 989 -27.55 -30.96 -26.19
N VAL A 990 -26.52 -31.73 -26.50
CA VAL A 990 -26.20 -32.96 -25.78
C VAL A 990 -25.03 -32.69 -24.81
N ASP A 991 -25.25 -33.00 -23.53
CA ASP A 991 -24.18 -32.92 -22.53
C ASP A 991 -23.23 -34.13 -22.65
N GLU A 992 -22.12 -33.94 -23.35
CA GLU A 992 -21.12 -34.97 -23.59
C GLU A 992 -20.38 -35.40 -22.32
N SER A 993 -20.42 -34.58 -21.27
CA SER A 993 -19.77 -34.84 -19.96
C SER A 993 -20.63 -35.68 -19.01
N GLY A 994 -21.86 -36.02 -19.37
CA GLY A 994 -22.91 -36.51 -18.48
C GLY A 994 -22.92 -38.01 -18.16
N THR A 995 -21.85 -38.79 -18.32
CA THR A 995 -21.94 -40.28 -18.27
C THR A 995 -21.60 -40.93 -16.91
N THR A 996 -21.20 -40.21 -15.86
CA THR A 996 -20.63 -40.81 -14.63
C THR A 996 -21.27 -40.43 -13.30
N GLU A 997 -22.21 -39.49 -13.25
CA GLU A 997 -22.81 -39.01 -12.00
C GLU A 997 -24.20 -39.62 -11.75
N ARG A 998 -24.47 -40.00 -10.46
CA ARG A 998 -25.77 -40.60 -10.07
C ARG A 998 -26.97 -39.68 -10.16
N SER A 999 -26.73 -38.35 -10.04
CA SER A 999 -27.79 -37.34 -10.17
C SER A 999 -27.19 -36.12 -10.85
N ARG A 1000 -27.95 -35.53 -11.77
CA ARG A 1000 -27.52 -34.38 -12.53
C ARG A 1000 -28.70 -33.45 -12.79
N PHE A 1001 -28.55 -32.21 -12.33
CA PHE A 1001 -29.59 -31.21 -12.44
C PHE A 1001 -29.13 -30.14 -13.41
N TYR A 1002 -30.07 -29.63 -14.17
CA TYR A 1002 -29.79 -28.56 -15.13
C TYR A 1002 -30.71 -27.39 -14.89
N ARG A 1003 -30.20 -26.19 -15.09
CA ARG A 1003 -31.00 -24.96 -15.15
C ARG A 1003 -30.50 -24.03 -16.26
N THR A 1004 -31.39 -23.19 -16.73
CA THR A 1004 -31.05 -22.05 -17.58
C THR A 1004 -31.09 -20.80 -16.77
N VAL A 1005 -30.13 -19.93 -17.05
CA VAL A 1005 -30.03 -18.60 -16.43
C VAL A 1005 -29.83 -17.61 -17.56
N THR A 1006 -30.62 -16.55 -17.57
CA THR A 1006 -30.35 -15.40 -18.45
C THR A 1006 -29.10 -14.71 -17.93
N PRO A 1007 -28.04 -14.51 -18.74
CA PRO A 1007 -26.80 -13.91 -18.33
C PRO A 1007 -26.91 -12.53 -17.72
#